data_56ba4fcb735847f6cf8951e649b64466
#
_entry.id   56ba4fcb735847f6cf8951e649b64466
#
_cell.length_a   1.000
_cell.length_b   1.000
_cell.length_c   1.000
_cell.angle_alpha   90.00
_cell.angle_beta   90.00
_cell.angle_gamma   90.00
#
_symmetry.space_group_name_H-M   'P 1'
#
loop_
_entity.id
_entity.type
_entity.pdbx_description
1 polymer ?
#
loop_
_entity_poly.entity_id
_entity_poly.type
_entity_poly.pdbx_seq_one_letter_code
_entity_poly.pdbx_strand_id
1 'polypeptide(L)'
;MLCVVLALSSGSLLAQTTFPLQGTLKKTADRTPVDFANVLLRKPADSTLVVGTTSDEHGGFRLEAPQGTFLLEIHALGYKPFHKTLTLTGALDLGELLLTEEAKELSAVQVTGRRPIMLRKADRMVFDATQIAPAASSILDVLRQTPGVNVSDDGISLIGKGGVIVLINDKRIRLSGAALISLLRSYPQSDLQEIQILTTPPAKYEAEGNAGVLNLILKKAKNDFFGGSISPRFGFRRERAIYSLNTNLNYKKDKVTASLQLGGGWASYDNSLGTYRTYPKQGTFHSSETAFSGKGPHFNVRAGLDYAFTPELSMGVNVSYSPEKDDTRRENDSRDYRILPSGERELLRLLPGVADETDKSQYTTANVHLEKTFKSAPQRRLSWDADYVGYRSQEGRNFTSRGLMPNGTPIPGSDFHFDALTDQHTDSYITSLDYTEPLGKGTLGFGAKGTWTRTTNRSDYDAKSSMGERHDRITFDEHVYALYADLNQPLSDKWSLRTGLRMEYTHTAGENNGRRLEHLKSYINVFPTLFLGFNPNDRHAFSLNGTVRLNRPHFGQLSPFANYENQYSILHGKEDLRAAKRAQLALGYTFLGALNFQLDGGYLWDGITQVIRLDPKTNVGSYTHDNAEKTWTFGLENSFFFNRVSFFQTYISQRLWYSDMKIGPESTSLYGGAGLSYHVSLNNTFFFNRSKTFQGTCYLYYRTPSYDGGFHMGHMITGGAGLSYTLLQGKLRLALDAYNLLRNNLRLDVTTPDYQMNVENGSNPFNCSLGVTYSFGAPIQGKSERKSSQELRSRM
;
A
#
# COMPACT_ATOMS: atom_id res chain seq x y z
N MET A 1 -8.64 -2.04 -46.42
CA MET A 1 -8.21 -1.52 -47.74
C MET A 1 -7.02 -0.58 -47.48
N LEU A 2 -5.81 -1.10 -47.59
CA LEU A 2 -4.60 -0.43 -48.05
C LEU A 2 -3.51 -1.50 -48.20
N CYS A 3 -3.30 -1.93 -49.44
CA CYS A 3 -2.17 -2.75 -49.87
C CYS A 3 -0.92 -1.87 -49.90
N VAL A 4 0.18 -2.33 -49.26
CA VAL A 4 1.52 -1.78 -49.49
C VAL A 4 2.34 -2.84 -50.21
N VAL A 5 2.77 -2.42 -51.36
CA VAL A 5 3.59 -3.15 -52.33
C VAL A 5 4.97 -3.45 -51.78
N LEU A 6 5.35 -4.72 -51.72
CA LEU A 6 6.75 -5.15 -51.56
C LEU A 6 7.52 -4.94 -52.87
N ALA A 7 8.42 -3.98 -52.89
CA ALA A 7 9.45 -3.89 -53.90
C ALA A 7 10.67 -4.74 -53.49
N LEU A 8 10.85 -5.86 -54.14
CA LEU A 8 12.07 -6.66 -54.12
C LEU A 8 13.20 -5.89 -54.84
N SER A 9 14.14 -5.34 -54.08
CA SER A 9 15.43 -4.92 -54.62
C SER A 9 16.44 -6.05 -54.34
N SER A 10 16.72 -6.82 -55.35
CA SER A 10 17.84 -7.79 -55.40
C SER A 10 19.16 -6.99 -55.42
N GLY A 11 19.71 -6.73 -54.26
CA GLY A 11 21.09 -6.28 -54.12
C GLY A 11 22.04 -7.47 -54.29
N SER A 12 22.84 -7.42 -55.34
CA SER A 12 23.94 -8.38 -55.55
C SER A 12 24.90 -8.36 -54.35
N LEU A 13 24.96 -9.43 -53.59
CA LEU A 13 26.04 -9.67 -52.63
C LEU A 13 27.35 -9.85 -53.40
N LEU A 14 28.11 -8.77 -53.55
CA LEU A 14 29.53 -8.88 -53.83
C LEU A 14 30.21 -9.51 -52.61
N ALA A 15 30.71 -10.74 -52.74
CA ALA A 15 31.54 -11.35 -51.74
C ALA A 15 32.81 -10.50 -51.57
N GLN A 16 32.88 -9.76 -50.48
CA GLN A 16 34.08 -9.01 -50.11
C GLN A 16 35.17 -10.03 -49.80
N THR A 17 36.29 -9.92 -50.49
CA THR A 17 37.48 -10.73 -50.20
C THR A 17 37.97 -10.43 -48.80
N THR A 18 37.92 -11.40 -47.88
CA THR A 18 38.43 -11.27 -46.52
C THR A 18 39.87 -11.86 -46.46
N PHE A 19 40.65 -11.27 -45.59
CA PHE A 19 42.01 -11.69 -45.32
C PHE A 19 42.17 -12.11 -43.87
N PRO A 20 42.93 -13.18 -43.56
CA PRO A 20 43.16 -13.61 -42.19
C PRO A 20 44.12 -12.65 -41.48
N LEU A 21 43.76 -12.27 -40.30
CA LEU A 21 44.57 -11.55 -39.32
C LEU A 21 44.75 -12.43 -38.10
N GLN A 22 45.98 -12.67 -37.71
CA GLN A 22 46.33 -13.55 -36.57
C GLN A 22 47.43 -12.92 -35.70
N GLY A 23 47.58 -13.45 -34.48
CA GLY A 23 48.63 -13.05 -33.55
C GLY A 23 48.53 -13.83 -32.24
N THR A 24 49.49 -13.60 -31.33
CA THR A 24 49.50 -14.25 -30.03
C THR A 24 49.63 -13.22 -28.93
N LEU A 25 48.79 -13.29 -27.91
CA LEU A 25 48.76 -12.39 -26.77
C LEU A 25 49.58 -12.95 -25.61
N LYS A 26 50.53 -12.17 -25.13
CA LYS A 26 51.38 -12.54 -23.99
C LYS A 26 51.44 -11.44 -22.95
N LYS A 27 51.70 -11.80 -21.69
CA LYS A 27 51.98 -10.86 -20.65
C LYS A 27 53.32 -10.15 -20.82
N THR A 28 53.38 -8.88 -20.52
CA THR A 28 54.63 -8.12 -20.57
C THR A 28 55.65 -8.60 -19.53
N ALA A 29 55.18 -9.08 -18.35
CA ALA A 29 56.07 -9.41 -17.22
C ALA A 29 56.84 -10.73 -17.41
N ASP A 30 56.14 -11.79 -17.84
CA ASP A 30 56.72 -13.15 -17.83
C ASP A 30 56.52 -13.92 -19.16
N ARG A 31 56.02 -13.27 -20.20
CA ARG A 31 55.73 -13.85 -21.51
C ARG A 31 54.74 -15.02 -21.49
N THR A 32 53.99 -15.24 -20.41
CA THR A 32 52.92 -16.26 -20.38
C THR A 32 51.74 -15.84 -21.27
N PRO A 33 51.04 -16.81 -21.90
CA PRO A 33 49.89 -16.55 -22.75
C PRO A 33 48.77 -15.82 -21.99
N VAL A 34 48.01 -14.95 -22.72
CA VAL A 34 46.81 -14.33 -22.21
C VAL A 34 45.61 -14.96 -22.93
N ASP A 35 44.87 -15.82 -22.21
CA ASP A 35 43.71 -16.54 -22.69
C ASP A 35 42.41 -15.72 -22.59
N PHE A 36 41.45 -16.06 -23.41
CA PHE A 36 40.08 -15.49 -23.43
C PHE A 36 40.00 -13.95 -23.48
N ALA A 37 41.02 -13.28 -24.07
CA ALA A 37 41.00 -11.87 -24.33
C ALA A 37 40.11 -11.57 -25.55
N ASN A 38 39.26 -10.55 -25.43
CA ASN A 38 38.45 -10.07 -26.54
C ASN A 38 39.31 -9.26 -27.52
N VAL A 39 39.38 -9.71 -28.78
CA VAL A 39 40.10 -9.06 -29.89
C VAL A 39 39.07 -8.50 -30.86
N LEU A 40 39.01 -7.19 -31.02
CA LEU A 40 38.00 -6.47 -31.79
C LEU A 40 38.68 -5.62 -32.89
N LEU A 41 38.14 -5.66 -34.09
CA LEU A 41 38.48 -4.71 -35.16
C LEU A 41 37.37 -3.72 -35.38
N ARG A 42 37.72 -2.41 -35.30
CA ARG A 42 36.77 -1.33 -35.46
C ARG A 42 37.19 -0.39 -36.61
N LYS A 43 36.21 0.29 -37.19
CA LYS A 43 36.50 1.37 -38.16
C LYS A 43 37.05 2.57 -37.39
N PRO A 44 38.17 3.19 -37.86
CA PRO A 44 38.76 4.34 -37.15
C PRO A 44 37.83 5.60 -37.11
N ALA A 45 36.96 5.74 -38.11
CA ALA A 45 36.14 6.95 -38.28
C ALA A 45 34.96 7.05 -37.29
N ASP A 46 34.32 5.93 -36.94
CA ASP A 46 33.08 5.89 -36.19
C ASP A 46 33.07 4.83 -35.07
N SER A 47 34.20 4.15 -34.86
CA SER A 47 34.35 3.05 -33.91
C SER A 47 33.36 1.88 -34.09
N THR A 48 32.76 1.73 -35.26
CA THR A 48 31.85 0.63 -35.57
C THR A 48 32.62 -0.68 -35.58
N LEU A 49 32.11 -1.71 -34.88
CA LEU A 49 32.67 -3.04 -34.85
C LEU A 49 32.55 -3.70 -36.23
N VAL A 50 33.65 -4.14 -36.76
CA VAL A 50 33.75 -4.87 -38.06
C VAL A 50 33.69 -6.38 -37.81
N VAL A 51 34.60 -6.88 -36.96
CA VAL A 51 34.67 -8.28 -36.58
C VAL A 51 35.39 -8.41 -35.22
N GLY A 52 35.15 -9.49 -34.51
CA GLY A 52 35.78 -9.77 -33.22
C GLY A 52 35.91 -11.27 -32.98
N THR A 53 36.91 -11.63 -32.19
CA THR A 53 37.21 -13.01 -31.76
C THR A 53 37.71 -12.97 -30.30
N THR A 54 38.01 -14.16 -29.75
CA THR A 54 38.68 -14.30 -28.43
C THR A 54 39.98 -15.10 -28.62
N SER A 55 41.00 -14.80 -27.81
CA SER A 55 42.21 -15.61 -27.77
C SER A 55 41.92 -16.98 -27.17
N ASP A 56 42.63 -18.00 -27.64
CA ASP A 56 42.61 -19.39 -27.15
C ASP A 56 43.44 -19.54 -25.85
N GLU A 57 43.52 -20.77 -25.34
CA GLU A 57 44.28 -21.14 -24.11
C GLU A 57 45.79 -20.90 -24.23
N HIS A 58 46.31 -20.74 -25.46
CA HIS A 58 47.71 -20.41 -25.75
C HIS A 58 47.92 -18.96 -26.13
N GLY A 59 46.87 -18.12 -25.94
CA GLY A 59 46.89 -16.70 -26.28
C GLY A 59 46.78 -16.42 -27.78
N GLY A 60 46.64 -17.44 -28.63
CA GLY A 60 46.47 -17.29 -30.07
C GLY A 60 45.09 -16.72 -30.44
N PHE A 61 45.02 -15.85 -31.44
CA PHE A 61 43.77 -15.39 -32.02
C PHE A 61 43.84 -15.35 -33.55
N ARG A 62 42.70 -15.59 -34.20
CA ARG A 62 42.54 -15.49 -35.64
C ARG A 62 41.16 -14.95 -35.97
N LEU A 63 41.11 -13.99 -36.87
CA LEU A 63 39.86 -13.42 -37.40
C LEU A 63 40.04 -13.13 -38.89
N GLU A 64 38.93 -12.96 -39.60
CA GLU A 64 38.92 -12.60 -41.01
C GLU A 64 38.24 -11.24 -41.21
N ALA A 65 38.91 -10.33 -41.91
CA ALA A 65 38.38 -9.00 -42.14
C ALA A 65 38.58 -8.58 -43.60
N PRO A 66 37.76 -7.70 -44.16
CA PRO A 66 37.93 -7.14 -45.49
C PRO A 66 39.18 -6.26 -45.56
N GLN A 67 39.63 -5.96 -46.78
CA GLN A 67 40.69 -4.98 -46.98
C GLN A 67 40.31 -3.61 -46.44
N GLY A 68 41.21 -2.96 -45.65
CA GLY A 68 40.92 -1.64 -45.08
C GLY A 68 41.86 -1.28 -43.93
N THR A 69 41.66 -0.06 -43.41
CA THR A 69 42.35 0.42 -42.19
C THR A 69 41.43 0.25 -40.99
N PHE A 70 41.93 -0.37 -39.95
CA PHE A 70 41.17 -0.72 -38.77
C PHE A 70 41.92 -0.33 -37.48
N LEU A 71 41.15 -0.08 -36.41
CA LEU A 71 41.63 0.00 -35.05
C LEU A 71 41.46 -1.39 -34.40
N LEU A 72 42.57 -2.04 -34.11
CA LEU A 72 42.61 -3.26 -33.31
C LEU A 72 42.51 -2.87 -31.83
N GLU A 73 41.51 -3.36 -31.15
CA GLU A 73 41.30 -3.22 -29.69
C GLU A 73 41.37 -4.59 -29.05
N ILE A 74 42.18 -4.75 -27.99
CA ILE A 74 42.26 -5.97 -27.21
C ILE A 74 41.93 -5.66 -25.74
N HIS A 75 40.97 -6.39 -25.20
CA HIS A 75 40.53 -6.27 -23.83
C HIS A 75 40.63 -7.61 -23.11
N ALA A 76 41.40 -7.67 -22.04
CA ALA A 76 41.49 -8.82 -21.14
C ALA A 76 41.30 -8.35 -19.67
N LEU A 77 40.67 -9.18 -18.85
CA LEU A 77 40.44 -8.89 -17.45
C LEU A 77 41.79 -8.83 -16.69
N GLY A 78 42.04 -7.70 -16.04
CA GLY A 78 43.31 -7.48 -15.33
C GLY A 78 44.45 -6.87 -16.16
N TYR A 79 44.17 -6.47 -17.43
CA TYR A 79 45.15 -5.85 -18.31
C TYR A 79 44.68 -4.47 -18.80
N LYS A 80 45.67 -3.61 -19.10
CA LYS A 80 45.38 -2.35 -19.80
C LYS A 80 44.84 -2.62 -21.19
N PRO A 81 43.80 -1.91 -21.66
CA PRO A 81 43.35 -2.02 -23.04
C PRO A 81 44.49 -1.75 -24.04
N PHE A 82 44.65 -2.62 -24.98
CA PHE A 82 45.66 -2.47 -26.05
C PHE A 82 44.99 -1.97 -27.34
N HIS A 83 45.58 -0.92 -27.94
CA HIS A 83 45.08 -0.34 -29.18
C HIS A 83 46.21 -0.26 -30.21
N LYS A 84 45.91 -0.65 -31.47
CA LYS A 84 46.85 -0.54 -32.56
C LYS A 84 46.09 -0.30 -33.87
N THR A 85 46.43 0.78 -34.59
CA THR A 85 45.89 0.96 -35.94
C THR A 85 46.69 0.09 -36.91
N LEU A 86 45.99 -0.61 -37.78
CA LEU A 86 46.58 -1.47 -38.80
C LEU A 86 45.84 -1.34 -40.14
N THR A 87 46.55 -1.57 -41.23
CA THR A 87 45.98 -1.62 -42.58
C THR A 87 46.12 -3.03 -43.14
N LEU A 88 44.98 -3.63 -43.43
CA LEU A 88 44.90 -5.00 -43.95
C LEU A 88 44.81 -4.94 -45.49
N THR A 89 45.84 -5.35 -46.16
CA THR A 89 45.91 -5.43 -47.64
C THR A 89 46.09 -6.86 -48.14
N GLY A 90 46.25 -7.83 -47.23
CA GLY A 90 46.46 -9.25 -47.43
C GLY A 90 46.49 -9.97 -46.10
N ALA A 91 46.84 -11.25 -46.08
CA ALA A 91 47.03 -12.00 -44.82
C ALA A 91 48.10 -11.31 -43.96
N LEU A 92 47.77 -11.07 -42.66
CA LEU A 92 48.62 -10.33 -41.75
C LEU A 92 48.79 -11.10 -40.43
N ASP A 93 50.05 -11.40 -40.12
CA ASP A 93 50.42 -11.94 -38.81
C ASP A 93 51.05 -10.81 -37.97
N LEU A 94 50.44 -10.54 -36.79
CA LEU A 94 50.89 -9.47 -35.89
C LEU A 94 52.02 -9.94 -34.93
N GLY A 95 52.31 -11.24 -34.95
CA GLY A 95 53.29 -11.85 -34.04
C GLY A 95 52.83 -11.78 -32.56
N GLU A 96 53.78 -11.60 -31.65
CA GLU A 96 53.51 -11.50 -30.23
C GLU A 96 53.09 -10.05 -29.86
N LEU A 97 51.91 -9.92 -29.26
CA LEU A 97 51.39 -8.68 -28.71
C LEU A 97 51.46 -8.74 -27.19
N LEU A 98 52.12 -7.74 -26.57
CA LEU A 98 52.37 -7.73 -25.14
C LEU A 98 51.29 -6.92 -24.43
N LEU A 99 50.57 -7.54 -23.48
CA LEU A 99 49.60 -6.87 -22.63
C LEU A 99 50.18 -6.55 -21.26
N THR A 100 50.06 -5.33 -20.82
CA THR A 100 50.52 -4.88 -19.50
C THR A 100 49.45 -5.11 -18.46
N GLU A 101 49.80 -5.77 -17.36
CA GLU A 101 48.86 -5.97 -16.27
C GLU A 101 48.51 -4.61 -15.61
N GLU A 102 47.23 -4.42 -15.27
CA GLU A 102 46.76 -3.28 -14.54
C GLU A 102 46.15 -3.75 -13.22
N ALA A 103 46.86 -3.50 -12.12
CA ALA A 103 46.27 -3.67 -10.77
C ALA A 103 45.24 -2.58 -10.53
N LYS A 104 44.07 -2.69 -11.12
CA LYS A 104 42.92 -1.88 -10.77
C LYS A 104 42.11 -2.64 -9.75
N GLU A 105 41.93 -2.06 -8.55
CA GLU A 105 40.75 -2.42 -7.75
C GLU A 105 39.55 -2.40 -8.66
N LEU A 106 38.91 -3.56 -8.77
CA LEU A 106 37.68 -3.74 -9.55
C LEU A 106 36.61 -2.78 -9.03
N SER A 107 36.56 -1.55 -9.52
CA SER A 107 35.34 -0.82 -9.54
C SER A 107 34.38 -1.62 -10.44
N ALA A 108 33.42 -2.28 -9.79
CA ALA A 108 32.43 -3.12 -10.44
C ALA A 108 31.92 -2.40 -11.69
N VAL A 109 32.11 -2.99 -12.86
CA VAL A 109 31.37 -2.62 -14.06
C VAL A 109 29.93 -2.92 -13.73
N GLN A 110 29.22 -1.89 -13.31
CA GLN A 110 27.81 -1.90 -13.08
C GLN A 110 27.17 -2.00 -14.46
N VAL A 111 26.92 -3.22 -14.93
CA VAL A 111 25.99 -3.46 -16.02
C VAL A 111 24.64 -2.95 -15.52
N THR A 112 24.34 -1.70 -15.80
CA THR A 112 23.05 -1.08 -15.60
C THR A 112 22.08 -1.59 -16.65
N GLY A 113 21.78 -2.87 -16.60
CA GLY A 113 20.51 -3.35 -17.10
C GLY A 113 19.44 -2.62 -16.26
N ARG A 114 18.74 -1.65 -16.84
CA ARG A 114 17.64 -0.98 -16.14
C ARG A 114 16.64 -2.06 -15.73
N ARG A 115 16.54 -2.34 -14.44
CA ARG A 115 15.51 -3.24 -13.92
C ARG A 115 14.16 -2.66 -14.32
N PRO A 116 13.20 -3.50 -14.73
CA PRO A 116 11.85 -3.00 -14.94
C PRO A 116 11.35 -2.43 -13.61
N ILE A 117 10.74 -1.24 -13.65
CA ILE A 117 10.20 -0.56 -12.49
C ILE A 117 9.10 -1.37 -11.85
N MET A 118 8.39 -2.14 -12.66
CA MET A 118 7.32 -3.01 -12.26
C MET A 118 7.51 -4.39 -12.89
N LEU A 119 7.37 -5.42 -12.06
CA LEU A 119 7.39 -6.82 -12.45
C LEU A 119 6.08 -7.48 -12.02
N ARG A 120 5.37 -8.12 -12.94
CA ARG A 120 4.19 -8.93 -12.61
C ARG A 120 4.63 -10.37 -12.35
N LYS A 121 4.34 -10.86 -11.15
CA LYS A 121 4.40 -12.29 -10.78
C LYS A 121 2.99 -12.88 -10.81
N ALA A 122 2.87 -14.19 -10.71
CA ALA A 122 1.56 -14.85 -10.74
C ALA A 122 0.58 -14.29 -9.69
N ASP A 123 1.05 -14.01 -8.48
CA ASP A 123 0.24 -13.60 -7.32
C ASP A 123 0.38 -12.10 -6.95
N ARG A 124 1.34 -11.36 -7.54
CA ARG A 124 1.64 -9.99 -7.11
C ARG A 124 2.25 -9.12 -8.19
N MET A 125 2.11 -7.81 -8.01
CA MET A 125 2.92 -6.81 -8.71
C MET A 125 4.06 -6.38 -7.78
N VAL A 126 5.28 -6.33 -8.31
CA VAL A 126 6.49 -5.91 -7.58
C VAL A 126 6.99 -4.61 -8.18
N PHE A 127 7.15 -3.60 -7.37
CA PHE A 127 7.63 -2.29 -7.77
C PHE A 127 8.98 -2.00 -7.13
N ASP A 128 9.92 -1.52 -7.92
CA ASP A 128 11.22 -1.02 -7.42
C ASP A 128 11.00 0.36 -6.77
N ALA A 129 11.04 0.41 -5.45
CA ALA A 129 10.78 1.62 -4.68
C ALA A 129 11.77 2.76 -4.99
N THR A 130 12.98 2.43 -5.43
CA THR A 130 14.02 3.42 -5.75
C THR A 130 13.73 4.17 -7.04
N GLN A 131 12.90 3.60 -7.91
CA GLN A 131 12.58 4.16 -9.22
C GLN A 131 11.20 4.84 -9.24
N ILE A 132 10.23 4.40 -8.43
CA ILE A 132 8.88 4.98 -8.40
C ILE A 132 8.89 6.40 -7.87
N ALA A 133 9.51 6.60 -6.73
CA ALA A 133 9.48 7.86 -6.00
C ALA A 133 10.88 8.23 -5.49
N PRO A 134 11.83 8.48 -6.40
CA PRO A 134 13.21 8.77 -6.00
C PRO A 134 13.31 10.04 -5.15
N ALA A 135 12.27 10.88 -5.19
CA ALA A 135 12.14 12.12 -4.41
C ALA A 135 11.39 11.96 -3.08
N ALA A 136 10.83 10.80 -2.77
CA ALA A 136 10.08 10.60 -1.53
C ALA A 136 10.98 10.71 -0.28
N SER A 137 10.51 11.33 0.78
CA SER A 137 11.25 11.44 2.04
C SER A 137 11.01 10.24 2.95
N SER A 138 9.85 9.64 2.85
CA SER A 138 9.41 8.53 3.68
C SER A 138 8.80 7.42 2.83
N ILE A 139 8.64 6.23 3.42
CA ILE A 139 7.89 5.13 2.79
C ILE A 139 6.45 5.58 2.48
N LEU A 140 5.83 6.35 3.35
CA LEU A 140 4.48 6.86 3.11
C LEU A 140 4.39 7.72 1.84
N ASP A 141 5.40 8.55 1.59
CA ASP A 141 5.44 9.39 0.39
C ASP A 141 5.69 8.55 -0.87
N VAL A 142 6.44 7.45 -0.76
CA VAL A 142 6.55 6.45 -1.85
C VAL A 142 5.20 5.82 -2.14
N LEU A 143 4.47 5.43 -1.10
CA LEU A 143 3.16 4.79 -1.25
C LEU A 143 2.12 5.71 -1.90
N ARG A 144 2.16 7.01 -1.62
CA ARG A 144 1.31 8.01 -2.31
C ARG A 144 1.54 8.06 -3.82
N GLN A 145 2.76 7.72 -4.25
CA GLN A 145 3.15 7.67 -5.66
C GLN A 145 3.11 6.25 -6.21
N THR A 146 2.81 5.24 -5.36
CA THR A 146 2.78 3.84 -5.79
C THR A 146 1.50 3.53 -6.54
N PRO A 147 1.61 2.91 -7.70
CA PRO A 147 0.48 2.50 -8.50
C PRO A 147 -0.53 1.64 -7.74
N GLY A 148 -1.82 1.98 -7.85
CA GLY A 148 -2.89 1.20 -7.23
C GLY A 148 -3.03 1.38 -5.72
N VAL A 149 -2.21 2.23 -5.07
CA VAL A 149 -2.30 2.55 -3.65
C VAL A 149 -2.94 3.93 -3.47
N ASN A 150 -3.91 4.01 -2.59
CA ASN A 150 -4.51 5.25 -2.13
C ASN A 150 -4.14 5.46 -0.66
N VAL A 151 -3.56 6.64 -0.36
CA VAL A 151 -3.14 7.02 1.00
C VAL A 151 -3.93 8.24 1.43
N SER A 152 -4.78 8.09 2.42
CA SER A 152 -5.49 9.17 3.13
C SER A 152 -4.83 9.46 4.48
N ASP A 153 -5.33 10.46 5.19
CA ASP A 153 -4.88 10.74 6.56
C ASP A 153 -5.35 9.63 7.55
N ASP A 154 -6.42 8.91 7.19
CA ASP A 154 -7.04 7.88 8.01
C ASP A 154 -6.59 6.46 7.67
N GLY A 155 -5.75 6.27 6.63
CA GLY A 155 -5.29 4.94 6.30
C GLY A 155 -4.79 4.76 4.87
N ILE A 156 -4.56 3.50 4.53
CA ILE A 156 -4.10 3.07 3.22
C ILE A 156 -5.11 2.08 2.66
N SER A 157 -5.43 2.24 1.38
CA SER A 157 -6.28 1.31 0.64
C SER A 157 -5.71 1.03 -0.74
N LEU A 158 -6.14 -0.06 -1.36
CA LEU A 158 -5.89 -0.28 -2.78
C LEU A 158 -7.07 0.26 -3.59
N ILE A 159 -6.76 0.89 -4.71
CA ILE A 159 -7.76 1.50 -5.58
C ILE A 159 -8.81 0.46 -6.01
N GLY A 160 -10.09 0.80 -5.84
CA GLY A 160 -11.23 -0.09 -6.12
C GLY A 160 -11.40 -1.26 -5.15
N LYS A 161 -10.69 -1.24 -4.01
CA LYS A 161 -10.80 -2.23 -2.93
C LYS A 161 -10.86 -1.50 -1.58
N GLY A 162 -11.44 -2.14 -0.56
CA GLY A 162 -11.46 -1.62 0.79
C GLY A 162 -10.07 -1.49 1.43
N GLY A 163 -9.93 -1.60 2.73
CA GLY A 163 -8.67 -1.52 3.43
C GLY A 163 -7.58 -2.46 2.90
N VAL A 164 -6.35 -2.33 3.34
CA VAL A 164 -5.22 -3.15 2.93
C VAL A 164 -4.49 -3.70 4.16
N ILE A 165 -4.05 -4.95 4.09
CA ILE A 165 -3.13 -5.52 5.08
C ILE A 165 -1.72 -5.05 4.73
N VAL A 166 -1.08 -4.29 5.62
CA VAL A 166 0.29 -3.83 5.41
C VAL A 166 1.27 -4.78 6.10
N LEU A 167 2.28 -5.20 5.35
CA LEU A 167 3.38 -6.02 5.83
C LEU A 167 4.69 -5.24 5.68
N ILE A 168 5.65 -5.51 6.57
CA ILE A 168 7.05 -5.13 6.41
C ILE A 168 7.88 -6.41 6.48
N ASN A 169 8.61 -6.72 5.41
CA ASN A 169 9.40 -7.95 5.27
C ASN A 169 8.58 -9.22 5.57
N ASP A 170 7.38 -9.32 4.94
CA ASP A 170 6.41 -10.40 5.12
C ASP A 170 5.77 -10.50 6.53
N LYS A 171 6.07 -9.59 7.47
CA LYS A 171 5.48 -9.54 8.81
C LYS A 171 4.35 -8.50 8.86
N ARG A 172 3.17 -8.91 9.31
CA ARG A 172 2.00 -8.03 9.39
C ARG A 172 2.22 -6.89 10.38
N ILE A 173 1.94 -5.67 9.94
CA ILE A 173 1.81 -4.50 10.81
C ILE A 173 0.37 -4.47 11.33
N ARG A 174 0.24 -4.53 12.65
CA ARG A 174 -1.07 -4.57 13.32
C ARG A 174 -1.57 -3.19 13.74
N LEU A 175 -1.05 -2.14 13.11
CA LEU A 175 -1.53 -0.77 13.24
C LEU A 175 -2.49 -0.45 12.11
N SER A 176 -3.44 0.42 12.36
CA SER A 176 -4.41 0.96 11.40
C SER A 176 -4.52 2.47 11.58
N GLY A 177 -5.25 3.14 10.70
CA GLY A 177 -5.51 4.57 10.81
C GLY A 177 -4.26 5.42 10.92
N ALA A 178 -4.33 6.46 11.74
CA ALA A 178 -3.26 7.43 11.97
C ALA A 178 -1.96 6.79 12.48
N ALA A 179 -2.05 5.76 13.33
CA ALA A 179 -0.87 5.06 13.85
C ALA A 179 -0.06 4.35 12.76
N LEU A 180 -0.72 3.71 11.79
CA LEU A 180 -0.06 3.12 10.62
C LEU A 180 0.58 4.20 9.74
N ILE A 181 -0.13 5.28 9.48
CA ILE A 181 0.36 6.42 8.71
C ILE A 181 1.61 7.03 9.36
N SER A 182 1.58 7.23 10.68
CA SER A 182 2.72 7.73 11.44
C SER A 182 3.92 6.79 11.37
N LEU A 183 3.70 5.48 11.53
CA LEU A 183 4.76 4.48 11.39
C LEU A 183 5.40 4.54 10.00
N LEU A 184 4.62 4.50 8.92
CA LEU A 184 5.15 4.50 7.56
C LEU A 184 5.83 5.81 7.18
N ARG A 185 5.44 6.91 7.80
CA ARG A 185 6.11 8.21 7.70
C ARG A 185 7.46 8.21 8.41
N SER A 186 7.64 7.43 9.46
CA SER A 186 8.90 7.35 10.22
C SER A 186 10.01 6.60 9.47
N TYR A 187 9.67 5.72 8.52
CA TYR A 187 10.66 5.04 7.70
C TYR A 187 11.13 5.92 6.56
N PRO A 188 12.45 6.15 6.39
CA PRO A 188 12.96 6.85 5.22
C PRO A 188 12.78 5.99 3.95
N GLN A 189 12.58 6.66 2.81
CA GLN A 189 12.49 6.01 1.50
C GLN A 189 13.74 5.18 1.19
N SER A 190 14.92 5.64 1.62
CA SER A 190 16.19 4.96 1.41
C SER A 190 16.23 3.52 1.91
N ASP A 191 15.44 3.19 2.92
CA ASP A 191 15.39 1.85 3.51
C ASP A 191 14.49 0.90 2.72
N LEU A 192 13.62 1.41 1.86
CA LEU A 192 12.72 0.61 1.06
C LEU A 192 13.41 0.08 -0.20
N GLN A 193 13.30 -1.22 -0.44
CA GLN A 193 13.82 -1.90 -1.63
C GLN A 193 12.72 -2.11 -2.66
N GLU A 194 11.61 -2.76 -2.24
CA GLU A 194 10.52 -3.15 -3.11
C GLU A 194 9.18 -2.93 -2.43
N ILE A 195 8.16 -2.62 -3.23
CA ILE A 195 6.77 -2.64 -2.84
C ILE A 195 6.10 -3.78 -3.58
N GLN A 196 5.48 -4.71 -2.85
CA GLN A 196 4.75 -5.81 -3.42
C GLN A 196 3.26 -5.64 -3.15
N ILE A 197 2.48 -5.55 -4.22
CA ILE A 197 1.02 -5.43 -4.14
C ILE A 197 0.41 -6.77 -4.54
N LEU A 198 -0.26 -7.41 -3.59
CA LEU A 198 -1.04 -8.62 -3.79
C LEU A 198 -2.51 -8.24 -3.76
N THR A 199 -3.11 -8.02 -4.92
CA THR A 199 -4.54 -7.71 -5.01
C THR A 199 -5.42 -8.89 -4.60
N THR A 200 -4.85 -10.09 -4.63
CA THR A 200 -5.45 -11.36 -4.23
C THR A 200 -4.41 -12.16 -3.44
N PRO A 201 -4.36 -12.04 -2.11
CA PRO A 201 -3.34 -12.70 -1.32
C PRO A 201 -3.47 -14.24 -1.31
N PRO A 202 -2.35 -14.99 -1.35
CA PRO A 202 -2.32 -16.45 -1.20
C PRO A 202 -2.85 -16.97 0.14
N ALA A 203 -3.09 -18.30 0.25
CA ALA A 203 -3.72 -18.96 1.40
C ALA A 203 -2.95 -18.80 2.73
N LYS A 204 -1.64 -18.60 2.71
CA LYS A 204 -0.83 -18.32 3.91
C LYS A 204 -1.20 -17.02 4.62
N TYR A 205 -1.76 -16.04 3.90
CA TYR A 205 -2.23 -14.80 4.50
C TYR A 205 -3.64 -14.99 5.08
N GLU A 206 -3.99 -14.16 6.05
CA GLU A 206 -5.33 -14.20 6.65
C GLU A 206 -6.42 -14.08 5.59
N ALA A 207 -7.48 -14.87 5.73
CA ALA A 207 -8.65 -14.78 4.87
C ALA A 207 -9.45 -13.49 5.10
N GLU A 208 -9.24 -12.87 6.27
CA GLU A 208 -9.85 -11.60 6.66
C GLU A 208 -9.31 -10.44 5.84
N GLY A 209 -10.20 -9.50 5.53
CA GLY A 209 -9.92 -8.33 4.73
C GLY A 209 -10.22 -8.58 3.26
N ASN A 210 -11.21 -7.86 2.77
CA ASN A 210 -11.63 -7.85 1.35
C ASN A 210 -10.63 -7.09 0.46
N ALA A 211 -9.54 -6.66 1.07
CA ALA A 211 -8.47 -5.88 0.52
C ALA A 211 -7.28 -6.76 0.13
N GLY A 212 -6.40 -6.19 -0.65
CA GLY A 212 -5.13 -6.83 -0.95
C GLY A 212 -4.13 -6.77 0.21
N VAL A 213 -2.94 -7.24 -0.05
CA VAL A 213 -1.78 -7.08 0.83
C VAL A 213 -0.78 -6.13 0.18
N LEU A 214 -0.27 -5.20 0.96
CA LEU A 214 0.83 -4.32 0.63
C LEU A 214 2.05 -4.76 1.45
N ASN A 215 3.03 -5.36 0.80
CA ASN A 215 4.24 -5.83 1.47
C ASN A 215 5.42 -4.93 1.12
N LEU A 216 6.01 -4.33 2.12
CA LEU A 216 7.13 -3.40 2.03
C LEU A 216 8.42 -4.14 2.35
N ILE A 217 9.23 -4.39 1.33
CA ILE A 217 10.51 -5.08 1.51
C ILE A 217 11.58 -4.04 1.79
N LEU A 218 12.14 -4.09 3.00
CA LEU A 218 13.24 -3.23 3.39
C LEU A 218 14.59 -3.84 2.98
N LYS A 219 15.56 -2.97 2.72
CA LYS A 219 16.94 -3.39 2.46
C LYS A 219 17.54 -4.06 3.68
N LYS A 220 18.21 -5.19 3.48
CA LYS A 220 18.94 -5.88 4.56
C LYS A 220 20.39 -5.41 4.58
N ALA A 221 20.87 -4.94 5.73
CA ALA A 221 22.28 -4.66 5.93
C ALA A 221 23.08 -5.97 5.86
N LYS A 222 24.20 -5.98 5.10
CA LYS A 222 25.04 -7.17 4.91
C LYS A 222 26.24 -7.22 5.82
N ASN A 223 26.81 -6.05 6.11
CA ASN A 223 28.00 -5.89 6.92
C ASN A 223 27.58 -5.25 8.24
N ASP A 224 28.48 -5.24 9.18
CA ASP A 224 28.34 -4.44 10.39
C ASP A 224 28.00 -3.01 10.02
N PHE A 225 27.01 -2.45 10.68
CA PHE A 225 26.39 -1.21 10.30
C PHE A 225 25.80 -0.49 11.51
N PHE A 226 26.05 0.80 11.59
CA PHE A 226 25.32 1.71 12.47
C PHE A 226 24.94 2.95 11.65
N GLY A 227 23.66 3.28 11.67
CA GLY A 227 23.16 4.44 10.96
C GLY A 227 21.69 4.65 11.20
N GLY A 228 21.17 5.70 10.62
CA GLY A 228 19.78 6.07 10.80
C GLY A 228 19.44 7.38 10.13
N SER A 229 18.29 7.92 10.53
CA SER A 229 17.81 9.21 10.05
C SER A 229 17.08 9.98 11.14
N ILE A 230 17.12 11.30 11.05
CA ILE A 230 16.33 12.24 11.83
C ILE A 230 15.54 13.09 10.85
N SER A 231 14.23 13.19 11.04
CA SER A 231 13.31 13.82 10.08
C SER A 231 12.31 14.73 10.79
N PRO A 232 12.69 15.98 11.12
CA PRO A 232 11.74 17.00 11.54
C PRO A 232 10.86 17.42 10.34
N ARG A 233 9.60 17.68 10.60
CA ARG A 233 8.63 18.25 9.67
C ARG A 233 7.83 19.33 10.35
N PHE A 234 7.62 20.43 9.66
CA PHE A 234 6.77 21.52 10.07
C PHE A 234 5.84 21.89 8.93
N GLY A 235 4.61 22.23 9.24
CA GLY A 235 3.64 22.59 8.21
C GLY A 235 2.40 23.26 8.79
N PHE A 236 1.47 23.55 7.87
CA PHE A 236 0.18 24.12 8.18
C PHE A 236 -0.92 23.31 7.47
N ARG A 237 -1.99 23.04 8.21
CA ARG A 237 -3.25 22.54 7.69
C ARG A 237 -4.29 23.64 7.86
N ARG A 238 -4.69 24.30 6.74
CA ARG A 238 -5.34 25.62 6.78
C ARG A 238 -4.50 26.59 7.60
N GLU A 239 -5.03 27.11 8.71
CA GLU A 239 -4.37 28.09 9.58
C GLU A 239 -3.68 27.46 10.80
N ARG A 240 -3.74 26.12 10.94
CA ARG A 240 -3.21 25.42 12.10
C ARG A 240 -1.85 24.81 11.82
N ALA A 241 -0.92 25.04 12.74
CA ALA A 241 0.40 24.43 12.68
C ALA A 241 0.34 22.93 12.99
N ILE A 242 1.11 22.15 12.21
CA ILE A 242 1.38 20.74 12.45
C ILE A 242 2.89 20.55 12.48
N TYR A 243 3.38 19.74 13.40
CA TYR A 243 4.81 19.41 13.46
C TYR A 243 5.02 17.98 13.91
N SER A 244 6.11 17.38 13.45
CA SER A 244 6.51 16.05 13.87
C SER A 244 8.03 15.90 13.81
N LEU A 245 8.56 15.01 14.66
CA LEU A 245 9.93 14.55 14.63
C LEU A 245 9.92 13.03 14.54
N ASN A 246 10.64 12.49 13.57
CA ASN A 246 10.81 11.05 13.43
C ASN A 246 12.30 10.71 13.42
N THR A 247 12.67 9.66 14.12
CA THR A 247 14.04 9.15 14.22
C THR A 247 14.03 7.66 14.00
N ASN A 248 14.92 7.18 13.16
CA ASN A 248 15.14 5.75 12.90
C ASN A 248 16.61 5.43 13.11
N LEU A 249 16.92 4.46 13.97
CA LEU A 249 18.25 3.97 14.27
C LEU A 249 18.31 2.48 13.94
N ASN A 250 19.35 2.07 13.23
CA ASN A 250 19.58 0.68 12.87
C ASN A 250 21.03 0.31 13.23
N TYR A 251 21.18 -0.82 13.88
CA TYR A 251 22.45 -1.37 14.29
C TYR A 251 22.54 -2.84 13.89
N LYS A 252 23.66 -3.22 13.30
CA LYS A 252 24.00 -4.60 13.03
C LYS A 252 25.45 -4.82 13.31
N LYS A 253 25.75 -5.79 14.16
CA LYS A 253 27.11 -6.27 14.40
C LYS A 253 27.06 -7.77 14.64
N ASP A 254 27.88 -8.49 13.88
CA ASP A 254 27.99 -9.95 13.96
C ASP A 254 26.59 -10.63 13.93
N LYS A 255 26.18 -11.19 15.06
CA LYS A 255 24.93 -11.94 15.24
C LYS A 255 23.75 -11.10 15.68
N VAL A 256 23.98 -9.82 16.03
CA VAL A 256 22.97 -8.92 16.57
C VAL A 256 22.49 -7.97 15.50
N THR A 257 21.16 -7.84 15.34
CA THR A 257 20.54 -6.76 14.58
C THR A 257 19.53 -6.07 15.50
N ALA A 258 19.68 -4.77 15.69
CA ALA A 258 18.75 -3.97 16.49
C ALA A 258 18.21 -2.79 15.69
N SER A 259 16.97 -2.42 15.95
CA SER A 259 16.32 -1.24 15.38
C SER A 259 15.56 -0.49 16.45
N LEU A 260 15.60 0.84 16.37
CA LEU A 260 14.81 1.72 17.22
C LEU A 260 14.17 2.81 16.35
N GLN A 261 12.87 2.96 16.44
CA GLN A 261 12.12 4.01 15.79
C GLN A 261 11.38 4.81 16.84
N LEU A 262 11.54 6.12 16.77
CA LEU A 262 10.87 7.08 17.63
C LEU A 262 10.17 8.09 16.72
N GLY A 263 8.90 8.30 16.93
CA GLY A 263 8.13 9.29 16.21
C GLY A 263 7.19 10.02 17.16
N GLY A 264 6.97 11.29 16.91
CA GLY A 264 6.00 12.05 17.68
C GLY A 264 5.76 13.41 17.06
N GLY A 265 4.66 14.02 17.47
CA GLY A 265 4.28 15.30 16.95
C GLY A 265 2.97 15.82 17.53
N TRP A 266 2.54 16.90 16.93
CA TRP A 266 1.27 17.55 17.21
C TRP A 266 0.47 17.60 15.91
N ALA A 267 -0.70 16.98 15.90
CA ALA A 267 -1.65 17.06 14.81
C ALA A 267 -2.73 18.11 15.13
N SER A 268 -3.21 18.78 14.10
CA SER A 268 -4.37 19.65 14.17
C SER A 268 -5.19 19.47 12.91
N TYR A 269 -6.51 19.50 13.01
CA TYR A 269 -7.40 19.39 11.87
C TYR A 269 -8.68 20.19 12.06
N ASP A 270 -9.23 20.62 10.93
CA ASP A 270 -10.55 21.22 10.82
C ASP A 270 -11.29 20.50 9.70
N ASN A 271 -12.48 20.02 10.01
CA ASN A 271 -13.37 19.34 9.07
C ASN A 271 -14.76 19.94 9.16
N SER A 272 -15.64 19.64 8.21
CA SER A 272 -17.05 20.01 8.26
C SER A 272 -17.91 18.88 7.73
N LEU A 273 -19.09 18.72 8.29
CA LEU A 273 -20.10 17.76 7.87
C LEU A 273 -21.44 18.48 7.77
N GLY A 274 -21.99 18.58 6.55
CA GLY A 274 -23.36 19.05 6.31
C GLY A 274 -24.27 17.84 6.11
N THR A 275 -25.43 17.84 6.75
CA THR A 275 -26.47 16.84 6.51
C THR A 275 -27.79 17.57 6.25
N TYR A 276 -28.38 17.31 5.10
CA TYR A 276 -29.61 17.97 4.63
C TYR A 276 -30.66 16.91 4.36
N ARG A 277 -31.80 16.98 5.07
CA ARG A 277 -32.87 15.99 4.99
C ARG A 277 -34.17 16.68 4.57
N THR A 278 -34.78 16.20 3.50
CA THR A 278 -36.09 16.63 3.02
C THR A 278 -37.07 15.52 3.22
N TYR A 279 -38.21 15.82 3.83
CA TYR A 279 -39.34 14.91 4.04
C TYR A 279 -40.54 15.39 3.22
N PRO A 280 -40.70 14.94 1.95
CA PRO A 280 -41.73 15.50 1.06
C PRO A 280 -43.16 15.30 1.56
N LYS A 281 -43.45 14.15 2.19
CA LYS A 281 -44.78 13.82 2.71
C LYS A 281 -45.18 14.69 3.91
N GLN A 282 -44.22 15.14 4.70
CA GLN A 282 -44.42 15.99 5.89
C GLN A 282 -44.28 17.49 5.57
N GLY A 283 -43.78 17.82 4.39
CA GLY A 283 -43.49 19.20 4.03
C GLY A 283 -42.42 19.86 4.93
N THR A 284 -41.39 19.07 5.36
CA THR A 284 -40.36 19.58 6.25
C THR A 284 -38.94 19.37 5.65
N PHE A 285 -38.04 20.26 6.05
CA PHE A 285 -36.64 20.22 5.71
C PHE A 285 -35.81 20.42 6.96
N HIS A 286 -34.79 19.61 7.16
CA HIS A 286 -33.82 19.72 8.24
C HIS A 286 -32.42 19.90 7.67
N SER A 287 -31.68 20.92 8.14
CA SER A 287 -30.26 21.09 7.88
C SER A 287 -29.46 20.94 9.17
N SER A 288 -28.31 20.30 9.10
CA SER A 288 -27.39 20.20 10.22
C SER A 288 -25.97 20.37 9.69
N GLU A 289 -25.30 21.42 10.10
CA GLU A 289 -23.92 21.72 9.74
C GLU A 289 -23.05 21.62 10.98
N THR A 290 -22.05 20.72 10.94
CA THR A 290 -21.15 20.51 12.07
C THR A 290 -19.72 20.87 11.63
N ALA A 291 -19.09 21.78 12.33
CA ALA A 291 -17.68 22.08 12.22
C ALA A 291 -16.91 21.30 13.30
N PHE A 292 -15.84 20.67 12.89
CA PHE A 292 -14.94 19.89 13.76
C PHE A 292 -13.58 20.57 13.82
N SER A 293 -13.07 20.77 15.01
CA SER A 293 -11.75 21.34 15.26
C SER A 293 -11.03 20.50 16.30
N GLY A 294 -10.08 19.70 15.83
CA GLY A 294 -9.34 18.76 16.67
C GLY A 294 -7.86 19.09 16.74
N LYS A 295 -7.22 18.71 17.86
CA LYS A 295 -5.78 18.84 18.07
C LYS A 295 -5.31 17.87 19.14
N GLY A 296 -4.10 17.36 18.96
CA GLY A 296 -3.51 16.52 20.00
C GLY A 296 -2.11 16.01 19.67
N PRO A 297 -1.39 15.58 20.70
CA PRO A 297 -0.12 14.91 20.55
C PRO A 297 -0.30 13.44 20.15
N HIS A 298 0.61 12.97 19.34
CA HIS A 298 0.80 11.54 19.06
C HIS A 298 2.26 11.18 19.28
N PHE A 299 2.49 9.96 19.72
CA PHE A 299 3.83 9.43 19.93
C PHE A 299 3.86 7.96 19.48
N ASN A 300 4.96 7.50 18.94
CA ASN A 300 5.19 6.09 18.69
C ASN A 300 6.63 5.71 19.01
N VAL A 301 6.80 4.53 19.56
CA VAL A 301 8.09 3.89 19.73
C VAL A 301 7.99 2.46 19.23
N ARG A 302 9.01 2.02 18.49
CA ARG A 302 9.18 0.63 18.10
C ARG A 302 10.63 0.24 18.28
N ALA A 303 10.86 -0.85 19.00
CA ALA A 303 12.17 -1.46 19.19
C ALA A 303 12.14 -2.89 18.67
N GLY A 304 13.20 -3.29 17.99
CA GLY A 304 13.40 -4.64 17.49
C GLY A 304 14.80 -5.13 17.80
N LEU A 305 14.91 -6.39 18.16
CA LEU A 305 16.17 -7.09 18.41
C LEU A 305 16.11 -8.48 17.80
N ASP A 306 17.00 -8.77 16.86
CA ASP A 306 17.16 -10.09 16.26
C ASP A 306 18.55 -10.63 16.61
N TYR A 307 18.62 -11.90 16.99
CA TYR A 307 19.85 -12.61 17.28
C TYR A 307 19.98 -13.88 16.43
N ALA A 308 21.05 -13.97 15.67
CA ALA A 308 21.38 -15.14 14.88
C ALA A 308 22.26 -16.10 15.69
N PHE A 309 21.67 -17.15 16.27
CA PHE A 309 22.41 -18.18 17.00
C PHE A 309 23.41 -18.89 16.08
N THR A 310 22.93 -19.24 14.88
CA THR A 310 23.71 -19.77 13.76
C THR A 310 23.28 -19.09 12.48
N PRO A 311 23.97 -19.27 11.34
CA PRO A 311 23.51 -18.77 10.04
C PRO A 311 22.11 -19.28 9.66
N GLU A 312 21.66 -20.40 10.24
CA GLU A 312 20.39 -21.05 9.93
C GLU A 312 19.31 -20.83 11.00
N LEU A 313 19.67 -20.38 12.20
CA LEU A 313 18.73 -20.22 13.32
C LEU A 313 18.80 -18.81 13.87
N SER A 314 17.69 -18.09 13.79
CA SER A 314 17.55 -16.76 14.39
C SER A 314 16.27 -16.65 15.22
N MET A 315 16.33 -15.82 16.25
CA MET A 315 15.21 -15.43 17.08
C MET A 315 15.19 -13.91 17.21
N GLY A 316 14.02 -13.33 17.25
CA GLY A 316 13.89 -11.90 17.47
C GLY A 316 12.66 -11.53 18.29
N VAL A 317 12.73 -10.33 18.83
CA VAL A 317 11.66 -9.68 19.59
C VAL A 317 11.41 -8.30 19.00
N ASN A 318 10.15 -7.95 18.83
CA ASN A 318 9.73 -6.61 18.44
C ASN A 318 8.67 -6.12 19.41
N VAL A 319 8.79 -4.87 19.86
CA VAL A 319 7.80 -4.22 20.70
C VAL A 319 7.46 -2.87 20.10
N SER A 320 6.18 -2.50 20.10
CA SER A 320 5.75 -1.15 19.76
C SER A 320 4.71 -0.63 20.75
N TYR A 321 4.75 0.67 20.97
CA TYR A 321 3.80 1.41 21.78
C TYR A 321 3.46 2.75 21.12
N SER A 322 2.18 3.03 20.95
CA SER A 322 1.70 4.22 20.23
C SER A 322 0.52 4.82 20.99
N PRO A 323 0.76 5.72 21.95
CA PRO A 323 -0.29 6.52 22.57
C PRO A 323 -0.64 7.73 21.68
N GLU A 324 -1.91 8.07 21.71
CA GLU A 324 -2.48 9.24 21.03
C GLU A 324 -3.50 9.91 21.94
N LYS A 325 -3.56 11.22 21.89
CA LYS A 325 -4.61 12.01 22.54
C LYS A 325 -5.14 12.99 21.49
N ASP A 326 -6.45 13.14 21.43
CA ASP A 326 -7.12 14.12 20.59
C ASP A 326 -8.17 14.86 21.39
N ASP A 327 -8.10 16.19 21.41
CA ASP A 327 -9.10 17.06 21.98
C ASP A 327 -9.85 17.74 20.82
N THR A 328 -11.13 17.37 20.64
CA THR A 328 -11.97 17.84 19.53
C THR A 328 -13.13 18.66 20.05
N ARG A 329 -13.34 19.82 19.44
CA ARG A 329 -14.54 20.62 19.60
C ARG A 329 -15.40 20.51 18.36
N ARG A 330 -16.66 20.20 18.55
CA ARG A 330 -17.69 20.16 17.49
C ARG A 330 -18.72 21.27 17.73
N GLU A 331 -18.93 22.07 16.71
CA GLU A 331 -19.97 23.09 16.73
C GLU A 331 -21.02 22.73 15.68
N ASN A 332 -22.23 22.47 16.13
CA ASN A 332 -23.34 22.05 15.31
C ASN A 332 -24.36 23.19 15.18
N ASP A 333 -24.72 23.54 13.96
CA ASP A 333 -25.83 24.45 13.64
C ASP A 333 -26.92 23.64 12.91
N SER A 334 -27.94 23.23 13.68
CA SER A 334 -29.08 22.50 13.11
C SER A 334 -30.30 23.42 13.03
N ARG A 335 -31.07 23.29 11.94
CA ARG A 335 -32.23 24.14 11.65
C ARG A 335 -33.38 23.32 11.08
N ASP A 336 -34.58 23.54 11.59
CA ASP A 336 -35.81 22.93 11.06
C ASP A 336 -36.63 23.96 10.30
N TYR A 337 -37.15 23.53 9.15
CA TYR A 337 -37.97 24.36 8.26
C TYR A 337 -39.26 23.65 7.88
N ARG A 338 -40.32 24.44 7.65
CA ARG A 338 -41.50 24.04 6.90
C ARG A 338 -41.31 24.39 5.43
N ILE A 339 -41.72 23.48 4.54
CA ILE A 339 -41.77 23.75 3.09
C ILE A 339 -43.17 24.27 2.77
N LEU A 340 -43.28 25.51 2.32
CA LEU A 340 -44.52 26.11 1.93
C LEU A 340 -44.99 25.60 0.56
N PRO A 341 -46.30 25.72 0.20
CA PRO A 341 -46.77 25.33 -1.13
C PRO A 341 -46.08 26.08 -2.30
N SER A 342 -45.48 27.24 -2.04
CA SER A 342 -44.61 27.98 -2.98
C SER A 342 -43.27 27.32 -3.24
N GLY A 343 -42.88 26.34 -2.41
CA GLY A 343 -41.53 25.74 -2.38
C GLY A 343 -40.54 26.49 -1.50
N GLU A 344 -40.90 27.63 -0.96
CA GLU A 344 -40.06 28.40 0.00
C GLU A 344 -39.96 27.66 1.32
N ARG A 345 -38.87 27.93 2.07
CA ARG A 345 -38.59 27.33 3.37
C ARG A 345 -38.80 28.36 4.48
N GLU A 346 -39.76 28.12 5.34
CA GLU A 346 -40.00 28.89 6.54
C GLU A 346 -39.22 28.30 7.69
N LEU A 347 -38.34 29.09 8.34
CA LEU A 347 -37.59 28.64 9.50
C LEU A 347 -38.52 28.47 10.69
N LEU A 348 -38.56 27.29 11.29
CA LEU A 348 -39.36 26.96 12.46
C LEU A 348 -38.58 27.12 13.77
N ARG A 349 -37.31 26.62 13.77
CA ARG A 349 -36.44 26.67 14.95
C ARG A 349 -34.99 26.51 14.60
N LEU A 350 -34.13 26.99 15.49
CA LEU A 350 -32.68 26.80 15.48
C LEU A 350 -32.31 25.85 16.64
N LEU A 351 -31.30 25.03 16.45
CA LEU A 351 -30.87 24.00 17.39
C LEU A 351 -29.32 23.97 17.41
N PRO A 352 -28.70 25.09 17.88
CA PRO A 352 -27.27 25.13 18.05
C PRO A 352 -26.82 24.13 19.11
N GLY A 353 -25.70 23.45 18.86
CA GLY A 353 -25.12 22.51 19.79
C GLY A 353 -23.61 22.57 19.79
N VAL A 354 -23.02 22.25 20.93
CA VAL A 354 -21.56 22.14 21.08
C VAL A 354 -21.23 20.84 21.77
N ALA A 355 -20.22 20.13 21.22
CA ALA A 355 -19.60 19.00 21.89
C ALA A 355 -18.11 19.26 22.09
N ASP A 356 -17.63 19.00 23.30
CA ASP A 356 -16.22 18.89 23.59
C ASP A 356 -15.90 17.39 23.81
N GLU A 357 -14.94 16.88 23.06
CA GLU A 357 -14.51 15.48 23.08
C GLU A 357 -13.05 15.39 23.45
N THR A 358 -12.71 14.39 24.25
CA THR A 358 -11.33 13.96 24.48
C THR A 358 -11.24 12.47 24.19
N ASP A 359 -10.46 12.09 23.18
CA ASP A 359 -10.11 10.71 22.89
C ASP A 359 -8.67 10.43 23.32
N LYS A 360 -8.47 9.36 24.08
CA LYS A 360 -7.15 8.84 24.48
C LYS A 360 -7.08 7.41 24.04
N SER A 361 -6.21 7.13 23.06
CA SER A 361 -6.02 5.78 22.59
C SER A 361 -4.57 5.35 22.71
N GLN A 362 -4.36 4.05 22.84
CA GLN A 362 -3.03 3.45 22.88
C GLN A 362 -3.03 2.07 22.24
N TYR A 363 -2.03 1.84 21.39
CA TYR A 363 -1.70 0.54 20.83
C TYR A 363 -0.42 0.01 21.43
N THR A 364 -0.44 -1.24 21.87
CA THR A 364 0.73 -1.97 22.30
C THR A 364 0.84 -3.24 21.50
N THR A 365 2.01 -3.52 20.91
CA THR A 365 2.26 -4.81 20.28
C THR A 365 3.57 -5.39 20.78
N ALA A 366 3.60 -6.70 20.95
CA ALA A 366 4.81 -7.46 21.21
C ALA A 366 4.82 -8.69 20.31
N ASN A 367 5.94 -8.96 19.65
CA ASN A 367 6.13 -10.12 18.81
C ASN A 367 7.42 -10.84 19.22
N VAL A 368 7.34 -12.15 19.31
CA VAL A 368 8.50 -13.04 19.40
C VAL A 368 8.46 -13.94 18.18
N HIS A 369 9.59 -14.10 17.50
CA HIS A 369 9.67 -14.96 16.34
C HIS A 369 10.94 -15.80 16.34
N LEU A 370 10.81 -17.01 15.78
CA LEU A 370 11.91 -17.95 15.57
C LEU A 370 11.90 -18.36 14.10
N GLU A 371 13.05 -18.34 13.46
CA GLU A 371 13.22 -18.79 12.09
C GLU A 371 14.38 -19.76 11.97
N LYS A 372 14.12 -20.91 11.35
CA LYS A 372 15.13 -21.92 11.02
C LYS A 372 15.12 -22.21 9.53
N THR A 373 16.28 -22.06 8.89
CA THR A 373 16.57 -22.53 7.53
C THR A 373 17.45 -23.76 7.61
N PHE A 374 17.65 -24.51 6.51
CA PHE A 374 18.39 -25.75 6.51
C PHE A 374 19.50 -25.69 5.44
N LYS A 375 20.76 -25.98 5.82
CA LYS A 375 21.90 -25.92 4.89
C LYS A 375 21.73 -26.80 3.65
N SER A 376 21.18 -28.02 3.85
CA SER A 376 20.96 -29.00 2.79
C SER A 376 19.89 -28.58 1.77
N ALA A 377 19.00 -27.68 2.17
CA ALA A 377 17.90 -27.19 1.35
C ALA A 377 17.55 -25.75 1.78
N PRO A 378 18.20 -24.72 1.22
CA PRO A 378 18.02 -23.32 1.66
C PRO A 378 16.60 -22.79 1.52
N GLN A 379 15.75 -23.43 0.73
CA GLN A 379 14.31 -23.11 0.60
C GLN A 379 13.47 -23.76 1.71
N ARG A 380 13.99 -24.78 2.40
CA ARG A 380 13.33 -25.39 3.55
C ARG A 380 13.41 -24.43 4.72
N ARG A 381 12.26 -24.09 5.26
CA ARG A 381 12.14 -23.08 6.32
C ARG A 381 11.06 -23.49 7.31
N LEU A 382 11.37 -23.37 8.58
CA LEU A 382 10.42 -23.42 9.68
C LEU A 382 10.40 -22.05 10.35
N SER A 383 9.24 -21.47 10.54
CA SER A 383 9.07 -20.24 11.30
C SER A 383 7.94 -20.35 12.31
N TRP A 384 8.17 -19.82 13.48
CA TRP A 384 7.17 -19.66 14.52
C TRP A 384 7.11 -18.19 14.93
N ASP A 385 5.89 -17.67 15.03
CA ASP A 385 5.61 -16.32 15.49
C ASP A 385 4.57 -16.37 16.62
N ALA A 386 4.78 -15.54 17.64
CA ALA A 386 3.82 -15.28 18.70
C ALA A 386 3.68 -13.77 18.88
N ASP A 387 2.44 -13.27 18.81
CA ASP A 387 2.12 -11.86 18.91
C ASP A 387 1.14 -11.60 20.07
N TYR A 388 1.33 -10.48 20.73
CA TYR A 388 0.34 -9.81 21.57
C TYR A 388 -0.03 -8.48 20.93
N VAL A 389 -1.33 -8.17 20.92
CA VAL A 389 -1.88 -6.89 20.48
C VAL A 389 -2.85 -6.39 21.54
N GLY A 390 -2.53 -5.27 22.16
CA GLY A 390 -3.39 -4.58 23.13
C GLY A 390 -3.86 -3.25 22.55
N TYR A 391 -5.15 -2.98 22.64
CA TYR A 391 -5.75 -1.69 22.31
C TYR A 391 -6.59 -1.20 23.47
N ARG A 392 -6.41 0.05 23.83
CA ARG A 392 -7.18 0.76 24.84
C ARG A 392 -7.61 2.08 24.23
N SER A 393 -8.89 2.42 24.36
CA SER A 393 -9.42 3.74 24.00
C SER A 393 -10.36 4.21 25.07
N GLN A 394 -10.27 5.47 25.41
CA GLN A 394 -11.18 6.16 26.29
C GLN A 394 -11.62 7.46 25.62
N GLU A 395 -12.91 7.54 25.32
CA GLU A 395 -13.55 8.71 24.73
C GLU A 395 -14.50 9.35 25.75
N GLY A 396 -14.20 10.57 26.15
CA GLY A 396 -15.09 11.41 26.95
C GLY A 396 -15.76 12.44 26.04
N ARG A 397 -17.08 12.57 26.11
CA ARG A 397 -17.85 13.53 25.31
C ARG A 397 -18.83 14.27 26.19
N ASN A 398 -18.76 15.60 26.18
CA ASN A 398 -19.77 16.51 26.75
C ASN A 398 -20.52 17.18 25.59
N PHE A 399 -21.84 17.05 25.53
CA PHE A 399 -22.68 17.68 24.52
C PHE A 399 -23.76 18.54 25.15
N THR A 400 -23.95 19.72 24.60
CA THR A 400 -25.02 20.63 25.00
C THR A 400 -25.70 21.25 23.79
N SER A 401 -27.03 21.34 23.81
CA SER A 401 -27.82 22.02 22.78
C SER A 401 -29.07 22.65 23.41
N ARG A 402 -29.54 23.76 22.83
CA ARG A 402 -30.79 24.45 23.22
C ARG A 402 -31.54 24.88 21.99
N GLY A 403 -32.82 24.56 21.93
CA GLY A 403 -33.70 25.03 20.87
C GLY A 403 -34.02 26.51 20.99
N LEU A 404 -33.98 27.21 19.88
CA LEU A 404 -34.35 28.64 19.79
C LEU A 404 -35.46 28.85 18.75
N MET A 405 -36.38 29.74 19.01
CA MET A 405 -37.28 30.25 18.00
C MET A 405 -36.52 31.09 16.94
N PRO A 406 -37.10 31.35 15.75
CA PRO A 406 -36.44 32.17 14.73
C PRO A 406 -35.97 33.54 15.17
N ASN A 407 -36.64 34.11 16.19
CA ASN A 407 -36.28 35.41 16.80
C ASN A 407 -35.19 35.30 17.87
N GLY A 408 -34.59 34.10 18.08
CA GLY A 408 -33.57 33.85 19.08
C GLY A 408 -34.08 33.58 20.51
N THR A 409 -35.39 33.55 20.73
CA THR A 409 -35.98 33.25 22.05
C THR A 409 -35.82 31.74 22.35
N PRO A 410 -35.32 31.34 23.54
CA PRO A 410 -35.24 29.94 23.93
C PRO A 410 -36.62 29.26 23.98
N ILE A 411 -36.66 28.03 23.46
CA ILE A 411 -37.83 27.15 23.50
C ILE A 411 -37.81 26.41 24.86
N PRO A 412 -38.81 26.59 25.73
CA PRO A 412 -38.84 25.91 27.02
C PRO A 412 -38.84 24.40 26.88
N GLY A 413 -38.00 23.70 27.68
CA GLY A 413 -37.90 22.27 27.68
C GLY A 413 -37.15 21.66 26.48
N SER A 414 -36.47 22.48 25.67
CA SER A 414 -35.67 22.04 24.50
C SER A 414 -34.19 21.82 24.83
N ASP A 415 -33.79 22.03 26.06
CA ASP A 415 -32.41 21.80 26.49
C ASP A 415 -32.08 20.29 26.40
N PHE A 416 -31.00 19.99 25.73
CA PHE A 416 -30.50 18.63 25.59
C PHE A 416 -29.00 18.61 25.92
N HIS A 417 -28.60 17.76 26.84
CA HIS A 417 -27.22 17.61 27.24
C HIS A 417 -26.92 16.17 27.61
N PHE A 418 -25.69 15.78 27.48
CA PHE A 418 -25.16 14.52 28.01
C PHE A 418 -23.66 14.63 28.26
N ASP A 419 -23.20 13.89 29.27
CA ASP A 419 -21.85 13.53 29.52
C ASP A 419 -21.74 12.02 29.31
N ALA A 420 -20.87 11.61 28.40
CA ALA A 420 -20.63 10.19 28.08
C ALA A 420 -19.16 9.85 28.24
N LEU A 421 -18.89 8.70 28.78
CA LEU A 421 -17.56 8.10 28.84
C LEU A 421 -17.64 6.71 28.20
N THR A 422 -16.90 6.52 27.11
CA THR A 422 -16.82 5.24 26.42
C THR A 422 -15.41 4.68 26.54
N ASP A 423 -15.28 3.46 27.07
CA ASP A 423 -14.02 2.74 27.19
C ASP A 423 -14.05 1.50 26.31
N GLN A 424 -13.01 1.31 25.49
CA GLN A 424 -12.79 0.09 24.73
C GLN A 424 -11.46 -0.54 25.14
N HIS A 425 -11.51 -1.84 25.39
CA HIS A 425 -10.36 -2.64 25.75
C HIS A 425 -10.33 -3.91 24.92
N THR A 426 -9.27 -4.08 24.14
CA THR A 426 -9.08 -5.27 23.32
C THR A 426 -7.72 -5.88 23.57
N ASP A 427 -7.70 -7.18 23.86
CA ASP A 427 -6.49 -8.00 23.95
C ASP A 427 -6.57 -9.13 22.93
N SER A 428 -5.52 -9.29 22.14
CA SER A 428 -5.42 -10.37 21.16
C SER A 428 -4.09 -11.08 21.27
N TYR A 429 -4.13 -12.40 21.40
CA TYR A 429 -2.97 -13.30 21.40
C TYR A 429 -3.01 -14.10 20.10
N ILE A 430 -1.89 -14.19 19.42
CA ILE A 430 -1.82 -14.84 18.12
C ILE A 430 -0.58 -15.70 18.09
N THR A 431 -0.70 -16.92 17.58
CA THR A 431 0.48 -17.75 17.27
C THR A 431 0.33 -18.39 15.90
N SER A 432 1.44 -18.54 15.19
CA SER A 432 1.48 -19.22 13.92
C SER A 432 2.75 -20.05 13.78
N LEU A 433 2.61 -21.19 13.12
CA LEU A 433 3.70 -22.08 12.73
C LEU A 433 3.63 -22.32 11.24
N ASP A 434 4.68 -21.98 10.51
CA ASP A 434 4.80 -22.13 9.07
C ASP A 434 5.98 -23.03 8.73
N TYR A 435 5.75 -23.99 7.85
CA TYR A 435 6.77 -24.87 7.32
C TYR A 435 6.74 -24.85 5.79
N THR A 436 7.90 -24.68 5.18
CA THR A 436 8.07 -24.73 3.73
C THR A 436 9.05 -25.83 3.36
N GLU A 437 8.62 -26.70 2.48
CA GLU A 437 9.40 -27.81 1.90
C GLU A 437 9.65 -27.54 0.41
N PRO A 438 10.89 -27.62 -0.07
CA PRO A 438 11.16 -27.63 -1.51
C PRO A 438 10.55 -28.87 -2.19
N LEU A 439 9.87 -28.67 -3.31
CA LEU A 439 9.24 -29.72 -4.11
C LEU A 439 9.70 -29.58 -5.57
N GLY A 440 10.77 -30.30 -5.92
CA GLY A 440 11.40 -30.13 -7.23
C GLY A 440 11.89 -28.70 -7.45
N LYS A 441 11.38 -28.03 -8.49
CA LYS A 441 11.66 -26.60 -8.78
C LYS A 441 10.77 -25.65 -7.96
N GLY A 442 9.77 -26.15 -7.26
CA GLY A 442 8.80 -25.38 -6.50
C GLY A 442 8.90 -25.56 -4.99
N THR A 443 7.86 -25.13 -4.28
CA THR A 443 7.74 -25.23 -2.82
C THR A 443 6.33 -25.61 -2.41
N LEU A 444 6.23 -26.39 -1.36
CA LEU A 444 4.98 -26.73 -0.67
C LEU A 444 5.05 -26.16 0.75
N GLY A 445 4.13 -25.27 1.09
CA GLY A 445 4.01 -24.68 2.40
C GLY A 445 2.83 -25.27 3.16
N PHE A 446 3.00 -25.43 4.48
CA PHE A 446 1.94 -25.77 5.42
C PHE A 446 1.99 -24.79 6.57
N GLY A 447 0.84 -24.49 7.15
CA GLY A 447 0.83 -23.67 8.35
C GLY A 447 -0.42 -23.86 9.19
N ALA A 448 -0.24 -23.52 10.46
CA ALA A 448 -1.31 -23.47 11.43
C ALA A 448 -1.27 -22.13 12.16
N LYS A 449 -2.44 -21.57 12.48
CA LYS A 449 -2.55 -20.29 13.20
C LYS A 449 -3.69 -20.34 14.20
N GLY A 450 -3.44 -19.84 15.41
CA GLY A 450 -4.44 -19.57 16.43
C GLY A 450 -4.49 -18.07 16.74
N THR A 451 -5.70 -17.53 16.90
CA THR A 451 -5.94 -16.15 17.32
C THR A 451 -7.02 -16.17 18.41
N TRP A 452 -6.76 -15.53 19.54
CA TRP A 452 -7.67 -15.40 20.68
C TRP A 452 -7.83 -13.92 20.99
N THR A 453 -9.01 -13.38 20.75
CA THR A 453 -9.30 -11.96 20.95
C THR A 453 -10.43 -11.81 21.94
N ARG A 454 -10.24 -10.95 22.93
CA ARG A 454 -11.29 -10.47 23.83
C ARG A 454 -11.40 -8.96 23.69
N THR A 455 -12.62 -8.48 23.46
CA THR A 455 -12.94 -7.05 23.43
C THR A 455 -14.04 -6.76 24.44
N THR A 456 -13.83 -5.71 25.24
CA THR A 456 -14.83 -5.18 26.16
C THR A 456 -15.07 -3.72 25.78
N ASN A 457 -16.33 -3.36 25.57
CA ASN A 457 -16.77 -1.99 25.41
C ASN A 457 -17.68 -1.63 26.58
N ARG A 458 -17.44 -0.47 27.17
CA ARG A 458 -18.26 0.12 28.24
C ARG A 458 -18.67 1.52 27.81
N SER A 459 -19.93 1.88 28.04
CA SER A 459 -20.45 3.22 27.80
C SER A 459 -21.27 3.66 29.00
N ASP A 460 -20.84 4.74 29.61
CA ASP A 460 -21.47 5.32 30.80
C ASP A 460 -22.01 6.70 30.45
N TYR A 461 -23.27 6.96 30.78
CA TYR A 461 -23.91 8.26 30.70
C TYR A 461 -24.26 8.77 32.13
N ASP A 462 -23.94 10.04 32.40
CA ASP A 462 -24.20 10.68 33.69
C ASP A 462 -25.71 10.80 34.02
N ALA A 463 -26.08 10.74 35.27
CA ALA A 463 -27.44 10.89 35.77
C ALA A 463 -28.10 12.25 35.39
N LYS A 464 -27.28 13.29 35.12
CA LYS A 464 -27.77 14.58 34.63
C LYS A 464 -28.03 14.60 33.13
N SER A 465 -27.64 13.53 32.41
CA SER A 465 -27.90 13.38 30.98
C SER A 465 -29.42 13.49 30.71
N SER A 466 -29.79 14.16 29.60
CA SER A 466 -31.14 14.18 29.10
C SER A 466 -31.73 12.80 28.78
N MET A 467 -30.87 11.77 28.70
CA MET A 467 -31.22 10.36 28.49
C MET A 467 -31.30 9.57 29.81
N GLY A 468 -30.99 10.19 30.96
CA GLY A 468 -30.85 9.56 32.25
C GLY A 468 -29.54 8.81 32.44
N GLU A 469 -29.31 8.31 33.65
CA GLU A 469 -28.13 7.51 33.96
C GLU A 469 -28.20 6.15 33.27
N ARG A 470 -27.10 5.77 32.65
CA ARG A 470 -27.01 4.53 31.91
C ARG A 470 -25.59 3.96 31.94
N HIS A 471 -25.52 2.68 32.20
CA HIS A 471 -24.26 1.92 32.22
C HIS A 471 -24.38 0.69 31.31
N ASP A 472 -23.67 0.71 30.25
CA ASP A 472 -23.71 -0.38 29.26
C ASP A 472 -22.35 -1.06 29.18
N ARG A 473 -22.33 -2.39 29.17
CA ARG A 473 -21.11 -3.17 28.99
C ARG A 473 -21.34 -4.37 28.09
N ILE A 474 -20.51 -4.51 27.04
CA ILE A 474 -20.50 -5.67 26.17
C ILE A 474 -19.10 -6.26 26.11
N THR A 475 -19.03 -7.59 26.15
CA THR A 475 -17.80 -8.34 25.96
C THR A 475 -17.97 -9.33 24.84
N PHE A 476 -16.99 -9.37 23.91
CA PHE A 476 -16.92 -10.36 22.84
C PHE A 476 -15.62 -11.13 22.95
N ASP A 477 -15.74 -12.46 22.85
CA ASP A 477 -14.64 -13.38 22.67
C ASP A 477 -14.70 -13.97 21.26
N GLU A 478 -13.61 -13.85 20.51
CA GLU A 478 -13.46 -14.45 19.19
C GLU A 478 -12.20 -15.29 19.14
N HIS A 479 -12.36 -16.58 18.85
CA HIS A 479 -11.24 -17.50 18.68
C HIS A 479 -11.24 -18.02 17.25
N VAL A 480 -10.12 -17.84 16.53
CA VAL A 480 -9.98 -18.30 15.15
C VAL A 480 -8.82 -19.28 15.06
N TYR A 481 -9.11 -20.48 14.58
CA TYR A 481 -8.11 -21.52 14.31
C TYR A 481 -8.07 -21.78 12.82
N ALA A 482 -6.88 -21.72 12.23
CA ALA A 482 -6.69 -21.87 10.81
C ALA A 482 -5.63 -22.93 10.50
N LEU A 483 -5.91 -23.74 9.49
CA LEU A 483 -4.96 -24.62 8.82
C LEU A 483 -4.89 -24.24 7.36
N TYR A 484 -3.70 -24.26 6.77
CA TYR A 484 -3.52 -23.93 5.36
C TYR A 484 -2.37 -24.70 4.72
N ALA A 485 -2.52 -24.90 3.40
CA ALA A 485 -1.50 -25.42 2.53
C ALA A 485 -1.39 -24.54 1.28
N ASP A 486 -0.18 -24.34 0.78
CA ASP A 486 0.13 -23.49 -0.36
C ASP A 486 1.18 -24.15 -1.23
N LEU A 487 0.83 -24.49 -2.47
CA LEU A 487 1.75 -25.04 -3.47
C LEU A 487 2.16 -23.92 -4.43
N ASN A 488 3.46 -23.72 -4.60
CA ASN A 488 4.02 -22.80 -5.58
C ASN A 488 4.95 -23.59 -6.50
N GLN A 489 4.57 -23.79 -7.77
CA GLN A 489 5.23 -24.68 -8.70
C GLN A 489 5.45 -23.99 -10.05
N PRO A 490 6.70 -23.79 -10.50
CA PRO A 490 6.97 -23.56 -11.92
C PRO A 490 6.67 -24.86 -12.70
N LEU A 491 5.67 -24.78 -13.57
CA LEU A 491 5.26 -25.93 -14.41
C LEU A 491 6.19 -26.09 -15.62
N SER A 492 6.71 -24.95 -16.11
CA SER A 492 7.70 -24.86 -17.17
C SER A 492 8.45 -23.53 -17.08
N ASP A 493 9.33 -23.22 -18.01
CA ASP A 493 10.00 -21.91 -18.09
C ASP A 493 9.01 -20.77 -18.39
N LYS A 494 7.83 -21.09 -18.91
CA LYS A 494 6.81 -20.10 -19.29
C LYS A 494 5.59 -20.11 -18.33
N TRP A 495 5.31 -21.22 -17.68
CA TRP A 495 4.13 -21.41 -16.85
C TRP A 495 4.48 -21.55 -15.37
N SER A 496 3.76 -20.84 -14.54
CA SER A 496 3.84 -20.93 -13.07
C SER A 496 2.45 -21.10 -12.48
N LEU A 497 2.34 -22.03 -11.52
CA LEU A 497 1.11 -22.29 -10.76
C LEU A 497 1.38 -21.99 -9.28
N ARG A 498 0.48 -21.26 -8.65
CA ARG A 498 0.37 -21.19 -7.21
C ARG A 498 -1.07 -21.49 -6.82
N THR A 499 -1.28 -22.45 -5.94
CA THR A 499 -2.61 -22.78 -5.44
C THR A 499 -2.55 -23.06 -3.96
N GLY A 500 -3.62 -22.76 -3.26
CA GLY A 500 -3.65 -22.97 -1.81
C GLY A 500 -5.07 -23.13 -1.30
N LEU A 501 -5.17 -23.76 -0.15
CA LEU A 501 -6.42 -23.94 0.59
C LEU A 501 -6.19 -23.54 2.03
N ARG A 502 -7.10 -22.73 2.55
CA ARG A 502 -7.14 -22.36 3.96
C ARG A 502 -8.51 -22.69 4.53
N MET A 503 -8.53 -23.32 5.69
CA MET A 503 -9.73 -23.60 6.45
C MET A 503 -9.64 -22.87 7.78
N GLU A 504 -10.69 -22.15 8.16
CA GLU A 504 -10.81 -21.46 9.44
C GLU A 504 -12.03 -21.93 10.21
N TYR A 505 -11.82 -22.34 11.46
CA TYR A 505 -12.86 -22.51 12.46
C TYR A 505 -12.89 -21.27 13.34
N THR A 506 -14.01 -20.57 13.38
CA THR A 506 -14.22 -19.38 14.22
C THR A 506 -15.24 -19.72 15.30
N HIS A 507 -14.86 -19.51 16.56
CA HIS A 507 -15.75 -19.59 17.71
C HIS A 507 -15.99 -18.17 18.24
N THR A 508 -17.25 -17.77 18.37
CA THR A 508 -17.63 -16.48 18.94
C THR A 508 -18.52 -16.70 20.17
N ALA A 509 -18.27 -15.92 21.20
CA ALA A 509 -19.07 -15.84 22.40
C ALA A 509 -19.16 -14.38 22.86
N GLY A 510 -20.18 -14.04 23.61
CA GLY A 510 -20.32 -12.67 24.11
C GLY A 510 -21.34 -12.55 25.22
N GLU A 511 -21.28 -11.41 25.88
CA GLU A 511 -22.17 -11.04 27.00
C GLU A 511 -22.48 -9.55 26.91
N ASN A 512 -23.74 -9.18 27.04
CA ASN A 512 -24.26 -7.82 27.03
C ASN A 512 -24.98 -7.56 28.38
N ASN A 513 -24.44 -6.67 29.21
CA ASN A 513 -24.95 -6.35 30.55
C ASN A 513 -25.27 -7.58 31.40
N GLY A 514 -24.35 -8.57 31.44
CA GLY A 514 -24.51 -9.83 32.18
C GLY A 514 -25.39 -10.88 31.48
N ARG A 515 -25.95 -10.56 30.31
CA ARG A 515 -26.76 -11.49 29.51
C ARG A 515 -25.93 -12.10 28.39
N ARG A 516 -25.87 -13.41 28.35
CA ARG A 516 -25.19 -14.16 27.27
C ARG A 516 -25.87 -13.93 25.90
N LEU A 517 -25.07 -13.77 24.85
CA LEU A 517 -25.52 -13.60 23.49
C LEU A 517 -25.71 -14.97 22.82
N GLU A 518 -26.92 -15.53 22.87
CA GLU A 518 -27.24 -16.89 22.41
C GLU A 518 -27.19 -17.05 20.88
N HIS A 519 -27.26 -15.94 20.12
CA HIS A 519 -27.23 -15.95 18.65
C HIS A 519 -25.81 -16.12 18.07
N LEU A 520 -24.77 -15.93 18.87
CA LEU A 520 -23.38 -16.13 18.42
C LEU A 520 -23.08 -17.62 18.28
N LYS A 521 -22.60 -18.01 17.09
CA LYS A 521 -22.37 -19.41 16.74
C LYS A 521 -20.98 -19.62 16.16
N SER A 522 -20.43 -20.81 16.42
CA SER A 522 -19.22 -21.26 15.76
C SER A 522 -19.49 -21.63 14.29
N TYR A 523 -18.53 -21.36 13.41
CA TYR A 523 -18.65 -21.68 12.00
C TYR A 523 -17.29 -22.03 11.37
N ILE A 524 -17.35 -22.77 10.26
CA ILE A 524 -16.18 -23.12 9.45
C ILE A 524 -16.29 -22.41 8.10
N ASN A 525 -15.18 -21.88 7.64
CA ASN A 525 -15.04 -21.33 6.29
C ASN A 525 -13.84 -21.93 5.59
N VAL A 526 -13.95 -22.07 4.26
CA VAL A 526 -12.88 -22.57 3.39
C VAL A 526 -12.57 -21.53 2.33
N PHE A 527 -11.28 -21.25 2.13
CA PHE A 527 -10.75 -20.19 1.27
C PHE A 527 -9.78 -20.78 0.25
N PRO A 528 -10.27 -21.20 -0.93
CA PRO A 528 -9.42 -21.62 -2.03
C PRO A 528 -8.74 -20.39 -2.67
N THR A 529 -7.51 -20.59 -3.14
CA THR A 529 -6.76 -19.63 -3.95
C THR A 529 -6.15 -20.33 -5.15
N LEU A 530 -6.17 -19.66 -6.31
CA LEU A 530 -5.56 -20.12 -7.55
C LEU A 530 -4.88 -18.96 -8.24
N PHE A 531 -3.63 -19.15 -8.65
CA PHE A 531 -2.86 -18.20 -9.45
C PHE A 531 -2.15 -18.98 -10.54
N LEU A 532 -2.40 -18.60 -11.77
CA LEU A 532 -1.74 -19.15 -12.94
C LEU A 532 -1.02 -18.01 -13.67
N GLY A 533 0.28 -18.16 -13.86
CA GLY A 533 1.10 -17.19 -14.59
C GLY A 533 1.57 -17.81 -15.90
N PHE A 534 1.56 -17.03 -16.97
CA PHE A 534 2.09 -17.42 -18.27
C PHE A 534 2.96 -16.29 -18.86
N ASN A 535 4.25 -16.55 -18.99
CA ASN A 535 5.24 -15.61 -19.52
C ASN A 535 5.84 -16.23 -20.82
N PRO A 536 5.21 -16.01 -21.99
CA PRO A 536 5.71 -16.59 -23.24
C PRO A 536 7.11 -16.08 -23.60
N ASN A 537 7.45 -14.85 -23.20
CA ASN A 537 8.75 -14.20 -23.37
C ASN A 537 8.89 -13.02 -22.38
N ASP A 538 10.02 -12.31 -22.39
CA ASP A 538 10.33 -11.20 -21.49
C ASP A 538 9.45 -9.94 -21.69
N ARG A 539 8.68 -9.88 -22.78
CA ARG A 539 7.84 -8.74 -23.12
C ARG A 539 6.39 -8.90 -22.65
N HIS A 540 5.91 -10.12 -22.54
CA HIS A 540 4.52 -10.45 -22.29
C HIS A 540 4.37 -11.30 -21.02
N ALA A 541 3.52 -10.89 -20.11
CA ALA A 541 3.14 -11.67 -18.94
C ALA A 541 1.61 -11.68 -18.76
N PHE A 542 1.04 -12.87 -18.59
CA PHE A 542 -0.37 -13.09 -18.35
C PHE A 542 -0.56 -13.70 -16.96
N SER A 543 -1.68 -13.41 -16.31
CA SER A 543 -2.05 -14.04 -15.04
C SER A 543 -3.55 -14.28 -14.94
N LEU A 544 -3.93 -15.38 -14.32
CA LEU A 544 -5.30 -15.68 -13.89
C LEU A 544 -5.27 -15.89 -12.38
N ASN A 545 -6.10 -15.15 -11.66
CA ASN A 545 -6.16 -15.19 -10.20
C ASN A 545 -7.62 -15.43 -9.75
N GLY A 546 -7.84 -16.38 -8.86
CA GLY A 546 -9.14 -16.67 -8.26
C GLY A 546 -9.03 -16.83 -6.73
N THR A 547 -9.91 -16.19 -5.96
CA THR A 547 -9.91 -16.30 -4.49
C THR A 547 -11.31 -16.13 -3.91
N VAL A 548 -11.50 -16.73 -2.72
CA VAL A 548 -12.61 -16.44 -1.82
C VAL A 548 -12.06 -15.88 -0.53
N ARG A 549 -12.66 -14.80 -0.01
CA ARG A 549 -12.24 -14.11 1.20
C ARG A 549 -13.43 -13.71 2.06
N LEU A 550 -13.18 -13.30 3.30
CA LEU A 550 -14.20 -12.75 4.19
C LEU A 550 -13.79 -11.41 4.80
N ASN A 551 -14.78 -10.68 5.30
CA ASN A 551 -14.58 -9.48 6.11
C ASN A 551 -15.47 -9.60 7.35
N ARG A 552 -14.86 -9.70 8.54
CA ARG A 552 -15.57 -9.77 9.81
C ARG A 552 -16.08 -8.38 10.22
N PRO A 553 -17.22 -8.29 10.92
CA PRO A 553 -17.62 -7.03 11.49
C PRO A 553 -16.57 -6.50 12.48
N HIS A 554 -16.37 -5.20 12.51
CA HIS A 554 -15.57 -4.55 13.56
C HIS A 554 -16.30 -4.65 14.90
N PHE A 555 -15.56 -4.73 15.99
CA PHE A 555 -16.17 -4.88 17.32
C PHE A 555 -17.12 -3.73 17.67
N GLY A 556 -16.83 -2.50 17.22
CA GLY A 556 -17.75 -1.36 17.37
C GLY A 556 -19.07 -1.54 16.61
N GLN A 557 -19.07 -2.24 15.45
CA GLN A 557 -20.30 -2.54 14.71
C GLN A 557 -21.18 -3.59 15.42
N LEU A 558 -20.60 -4.37 16.32
CA LEU A 558 -21.32 -5.38 17.11
C LEU A 558 -21.91 -4.80 18.41
N SER A 559 -21.48 -3.59 18.82
CA SER A 559 -21.97 -2.95 20.04
C SER A 559 -23.36 -2.35 19.84
N PRO A 560 -24.41 -2.85 20.48
CA PRO A 560 -25.78 -2.37 20.28
C PRO A 560 -26.04 -1.05 21.02
N PHE A 561 -25.06 -0.53 21.73
CA PHE A 561 -25.24 0.66 22.55
C PHE A 561 -25.44 1.89 21.68
N ALA A 562 -26.41 2.72 22.08
CA ALA A 562 -26.67 3.99 21.43
C ALA A 562 -25.54 4.96 21.76
N ASN A 563 -24.80 5.37 20.72
CA ASN A 563 -23.85 6.48 20.80
C ASN A 563 -24.48 7.71 20.15
N TYR A 564 -24.76 8.72 20.96
CA TYR A 564 -25.41 9.94 20.52
C TYR A 564 -24.38 10.91 19.96
N GLU A 565 -24.46 11.18 18.65
CA GLU A 565 -23.69 12.27 18.02
C GLU A 565 -24.27 13.64 18.41
N ASN A 566 -25.58 13.71 18.44
CA ASN A 566 -26.41 14.82 18.90
C ASN A 566 -27.84 14.29 19.13
N GLN A 567 -28.76 15.14 19.46
CA GLN A 567 -30.18 14.80 19.71
C GLN A 567 -30.92 14.17 18.49
N TYR A 568 -30.38 14.30 17.28
CA TYR A 568 -30.99 13.82 16.04
C TYR A 568 -30.21 12.69 15.35
N SER A 569 -29.07 12.30 15.89
CA SER A 569 -28.22 11.29 15.27
C SER A 569 -27.69 10.30 16.30
N ILE A 570 -28.14 9.07 16.19
CA ILE A 570 -27.81 7.97 17.10
C ILE A 570 -27.11 6.87 16.30
N LEU A 571 -25.92 6.53 16.68
CA LEU A 571 -25.17 5.40 16.14
C LEU A 571 -25.30 4.22 17.08
N HIS A 572 -25.54 3.03 16.54
CA HIS A 572 -25.47 1.78 17.29
C HIS A 572 -25.06 0.63 16.37
N GLY A 573 -24.42 -0.37 16.91
CA GLY A 573 -24.11 -1.60 16.21
C GLY A 573 -25.27 -2.60 16.25
N LYS A 574 -25.00 -3.79 15.67
CA LYS A 574 -25.93 -4.93 15.64
C LYS A 574 -25.16 -6.20 16.06
N GLU A 575 -25.60 -6.83 17.13
CA GLU A 575 -24.86 -7.95 17.77
C GLU A 575 -24.76 -9.21 16.88
N ASP A 576 -25.71 -9.42 15.96
CA ASP A 576 -25.85 -10.63 15.13
C ASP A 576 -25.25 -10.50 13.71
N LEU A 577 -24.38 -9.49 13.50
CA LEU A 577 -23.71 -9.33 12.21
C LEU A 577 -22.85 -10.55 11.88
N ARG A 578 -22.96 -11.00 10.63
CA ARG A 578 -22.17 -12.08 10.06
C ARG A 578 -21.00 -11.53 9.24
N ALA A 579 -19.95 -12.35 9.07
CA ALA A 579 -18.84 -12.00 8.20
C ALA A 579 -19.31 -11.95 6.72
N ALA A 580 -19.07 -10.81 6.07
CA ALA A 580 -19.26 -10.66 4.64
C ALA A 580 -18.27 -11.51 3.87
N LYS A 581 -18.67 -12.10 2.72
CA LYS A 581 -17.81 -12.96 1.91
C LYS A 581 -17.75 -12.44 0.48
N ARG A 582 -16.58 -12.58 -0.14
CA ARG A 582 -16.37 -12.18 -1.54
C ARG A 582 -15.61 -13.25 -2.32
N ALA A 583 -16.16 -13.66 -3.45
CA ALA A 583 -15.45 -14.39 -4.49
C ALA A 583 -14.96 -13.40 -5.55
N GLN A 584 -13.75 -13.61 -6.05
CA GLN A 584 -13.15 -12.74 -7.07
C GLN A 584 -12.33 -13.56 -8.06
N LEU A 585 -12.44 -13.19 -9.34
CA LEU A 585 -11.63 -13.68 -10.44
C LEU A 585 -10.99 -12.48 -11.16
N ALA A 586 -9.72 -12.58 -11.55
CA ALA A 586 -9.02 -11.53 -12.27
C ALA A 586 -8.09 -12.12 -13.36
N LEU A 587 -8.17 -11.54 -14.56
CA LEU A 587 -7.25 -11.78 -15.67
C LEU A 587 -6.33 -10.58 -15.82
N GLY A 588 -5.03 -10.80 -15.80
CA GLY A 588 -4.02 -9.75 -15.94
C GLY A 588 -3.16 -9.95 -17.16
N TYR A 589 -2.81 -8.85 -17.83
CA TYR A 589 -1.83 -8.79 -18.92
C TYR A 589 -0.84 -7.65 -18.68
N THR A 590 0.44 -7.91 -18.85
CA THR A 590 1.51 -6.92 -18.74
C THR A 590 2.38 -6.96 -19.98
N PHE A 591 2.64 -5.79 -20.56
CA PHE A 591 3.52 -5.61 -21.71
C PHE A 591 4.75 -4.78 -21.32
N LEU A 592 5.96 -5.32 -21.59
CA LEU A 592 7.27 -4.69 -21.32
C LEU A 592 7.46 -4.22 -19.86
N GLY A 593 6.72 -4.77 -18.89
CA GLY A 593 6.74 -4.31 -17.49
C GLY A 593 6.31 -2.85 -17.31
N ALA A 594 5.67 -2.24 -18.31
CA ALA A 594 5.29 -0.82 -18.29
C ALA A 594 3.79 -0.60 -18.50
N LEU A 595 3.14 -1.42 -19.30
CA LEU A 595 1.72 -1.32 -19.59
C LEU A 595 0.99 -2.54 -19.02
N ASN A 596 0.01 -2.31 -18.17
CA ASN A 596 -0.79 -3.37 -17.54
C ASN A 596 -2.26 -3.19 -17.86
N PHE A 597 -2.92 -4.32 -18.07
CA PHE A 597 -4.36 -4.45 -18.12
C PHE A 597 -4.81 -5.51 -17.12
N GLN A 598 -5.91 -5.29 -16.44
CA GLN A 598 -6.56 -6.28 -15.59
C GLN A 598 -8.06 -6.21 -15.79
N LEU A 599 -8.66 -7.34 -16.12
CA LEU A 599 -10.09 -7.53 -16.12
C LEU A 599 -10.45 -8.32 -14.86
N ASP A 600 -11.34 -7.81 -14.04
CA ASP A 600 -11.78 -8.48 -12.82
C ASP A 600 -13.30 -8.56 -12.70
N GLY A 601 -13.78 -9.64 -12.09
CA GLY A 601 -15.16 -9.86 -11.70
C GLY A 601 -15.23 -10.35 -10.26
N GLY A 602 -16.24 -9.90 -9.51
CA GLY A 602 -16.45 -10.30 -8.12
C GLY A 602 -17.89 -10.28 -7.68
N TYR A 603 -18.20 -11.15 -6.71
CA TYR A 603 -19.49 -11.20 -6.06
C TYR A 603 -19.31 -11.14 -4.54
N LEU A 604 -19.98 -10.18 -3.92
CA LEU A 604 -20.08 -10.00 -2.47
C LEU A 604 -21.43 -10.51 -2.00
N TRP A 605 -21.45 -11.30 -0.93
CA TRP A 605 -22.67 -11.70 -0.21
C TRP A 605 -22.49 -11.49 1.28
N ASP A 606 -23.62 -11.34 1.99
CA ASP A 606 -23.67 -10.94 3.40
C ASP A 606 -22.86 -9.64 3.65
N GLY A 607 -22.83 -8.71 2.67
CA GLY A 607 -22.12 -7.44 2.79
C GLY A 607 -22.66 -6.64 3.98
N ILE A 608 -21.72 -6.12 4.81
CA ILE A 608 -22.06 -5.29 5.96
C ILE A 608 -22.13 -3.85 5.47
N THR A 609 -23.34 -3.29 5.46
CA THR A 609 -23.57 -1.91 5.05
C THR A 609 -24.23 -1.10 6.17
N GLN A 610 -24.01 0.20 6.17
CA GLN A 610 -24.71 1.10 7.08
C GLN A 610 -26.18 1.27 6.64
N VAL A 611 -27.08 1.09 7.57
CA VAL A 611 -28.52 1.28 7.39
C VAL A 611 -28.95 2.50 8.19
N ILE A 612 -29.68 3.40 7.52
CA ILE A 612 -30.17 4.64 8.13
C ILE A 612 -31.68 4.52 8.24
N ARG A 613 -32.21 4.69 9.45
CA ARG A 613 -33.65 4.77 9.71
C ARG A 613 -33.93 6.18 10.23
N LEU A 614 -34.69 6.95 9.47
CA LEU A 614 -35.10 8.28 9.86
C LEU A 614 -36.56 8.24 10.36
N ASP A 615 -36.78 8.79 11.54
CA ASP A 615 -38.12 9.05 12.04
C ASP A 615 -38.57 10.44 11.56
N PRO A 616 -39.56 10.51 10.66
CA PRO A 616 -39.99 11.79 10.09
C PRO A 616 -40.75 12.68 11.07
N LYS A 617 -41.18 12.16 12.23
CA LYS A 617 -41.85 12.94 13.26
C LYS A 617 -40.90 13.69 14.19
N THR A 618 -39.81 13.00 14.55
CA THR A 618 -38.83 13.51 15.49
C THR A 618 -37.56 14.04 14.82
N ASN A 619 -37.38 13.77 13.53
CA ASN A 619 -36.13 13.96 12.76
C ASN A 619 -34.93 13.15 13.29
N VAL A 620 -35.17 12.20 14.18
CA VAL A 620 -34.07 11.35 14.71
C VAL A 620 -33.63 10.33 13.64
N GLY A 621 -32.35 10.34 13.37
CA GLY A 621 -31.68 9.34 12.51
C GLY A 621 -31.00 8.28 13.36
N SER A 622 -31.41 7.03 13.19
CA SER A 622 -30.74 5.86 13.75
C SER A 622 -29.84 5.23 12.67
N TYR A 623 -28.55 5.22 12.94
CA TYR A 623 -27.52 4.69 12.06
C TYR A 623 -27.03 3.35 12.63
N THR A 624 -27.22 2.27 11.88
CA THR A 624 -26.78 0.93 12.30
C THR A 624 -26.11 0.20 11.13
N HIS A 625 -25.69 -1.03 11.33
CA HIS A 625 -25.13 -1.88 10.29
C HIS A 625 -25.99 -3.14 10.11
N ASP A 626 -26.06 -3.66 8.89
CA ASP A 626 -26.75 -4.92 8.62
C ASP A 626 -26.06 -5.72 7.50
N ASN A 627 -26.25 -7.04 7.46
CA ASN A 627 -25.83 -7.94 6.38
C ASN A 627 -26.81 -7.89 5.20
N ALA A 628 -27.07 -6.69 4.69
CA ALA A 628 -28.10 -6.45 3.69
C ALA A 628 -27.58 -6.43 2.25
N GLU A 629 -26.28 -6.39 2.05
CA GLU A 629 -25.69 -6.11 0.73
C GLU A 629 -25.32 -7.37 -0.04
N LYS A 630 -25.70 -7.41 -1.33
CA LYS A 630 -25.21 -8.34 -2.36
C LYS A 630 -24.77 -7.52 -3.56
N THR A 631 -23.51 -7.66 -3.98
CA THR A 631 -22.96 -6.80 -5.02
C THR A 631 -22.19 -7.60 -6.05
N TRP A 632 -22.55 -7.46 -7.33
CA TRP A 632 -21.72 -7.83 -8.46
C TRP A 632 -20.81 -6.64 -8.85
N THR A 633 -19.55 -6.93 -9.11
CA THR A 633 -18.61 -5.93 -9.64
C THR A 633 -17.86 -6.51 -10.83
N PHE A 634 -17.71 -5.71 -11.88
CA PHE A 634 -16.88 -6.00 -13.05
C PHE A 634 -16.00 -4.79 -13.32
N GLY A 635 -14.70 -4.99 -13.48
CA GLY A 635 -13.75 -3.90 -13.62
C GLY A 635 -12.73 -4.15 -14.71
N LEU A 636 -12.38 -3.09 -15.43
CA LEU A 636 -11.23 -3.01 -16.31
C LEU A 636 -10.27 -1.97 -15.74
N GLU A 637 -9.11 -2.41 -15.34
CA GLU A 637 -8.03 -1.56 -14.87
C GLU A 637 -6.90 -1.54 -15.89
N ASN A 638 -6.37 -0.37 -16.18
CA ASN A 638 -5.12 -0.26 -16.90
C ASN A 638 -4.16 0.67 -16.17
N SER A 639 -2.87 0.42 -16.33
CA SER A 639 -1.85 1.33 -15.84
C SER A 639 -0.66 1.39 -16.79
N PHE A 640 -0.09 2.57 -16.88
CA PHE A 640 1.03 2.86 -17.76
C PHE A 640 2.11 3.63 -17.00
N PHE A 641 3.35 3.17 -17.11
CA PHE A 641 4.51 3.84 -16.59
C PHE A 641 5.45 4.26 -17.72
N PHE A 642 5.82 5.54 -17.74
CA PHE A 642 6.73 6.10 -18.71
C PHE A 642 7.91 6.81 -18.02
N ASN A 643 9.14 6.41 -18.37
CA ASN A 643 10.39 6.97 -17.83
C ASN A 643 11.52 7.05 -18.86
N ARG A 644 11.18 7.07 -20.13
CA ARG A 644 12.19 7.02 -21.21
C ARG A 644 12.96 8.32 -21.39
N VAL A 645 12.43 9.45 -20.92
CA VAL A 645 13.11 10.74 -20.94
C VAL A 645 13.78 11.03 -19.60
N SER A 646 14.94 11.68 -19.64
CA SER A 646 15.77 11.86 -18.43
C SER A 646 15.19 12.86 -17.42
N PHE A 647 14.40 13.83 -17.90
CA PHE A 647 13.86 14.92 -17.09
C PHE A 647 12.42 14.68 -16.59
N PHE A 648 11.76 13.61 -17.04
CA PHE A 648 10.35 13.37 -16.73
C PHE A 648 10.03 11.89 -16.61
N GLN A 649 9.20 11.55 -15.64
CA GLN A 649 8.52 10.27 -15.55
C GLN A 649 7.06 10.47 -15.15
N THR A 650 6.19 9.62 -15.66
CA THR A 650 4.78 9.63 -15.32
C THR A 650 4.25 8.24 -15.09
N TYR A 651 3.33 8.15 -14.17
CA TYR A 651 2.51 6.97 -13.94
C TYR A 651 1.05 7.35 -14.04
N ILE A 652 0.31 6.62 -14.87
CA ILE A 652 -1.12 6.78 -15.08
C ILE A 652 -1.78 5.46 -14.67
N SER A 653 -2.79 5.52 -13.82
CA SER A 653 -3.65 4.39 -13.50
C SER A 653 -5.10 4.77 -13.71
N GLN A 654 -5.85 3.90 -14.37
CA GLN A 654 -7.24 4.11 -14.71
C GLN A 654 -8.02 2.85 -14.37
N ARG A 655 -9.24 3.01 -13.87
CA ARG A 655 -10.17 1.90 -13.65
C ARG A 655 -11.57 2.31 -14.08
N LEU A 656 -12.14 1.51 -14.94
CA LEU A 656 -13.56 1.54 -15.29
C LEU A 656 -14.22 0.34 -14.61
N TRP A 657 -15.28 0.55 -13.83
CA TRP A 657 -15.98 -0.56 -13.21
C TRP A 657 -17.49 -0.35 -13.22
N TYR A 658 -18.19 -1.44 -13.36
CA TYR A 658 -19.62 -1.54 -13.17
C TYR A 658 -19.90 -2.24 -11.84
N SER A 659 -20.82 -1.72 -11.06
CA SER A 659 -21.33 -2.35 -9.85
C SER A 659 -22.83 -2.44 -9.92
N ASP A 660 -23.39 -3.61 -9.57
CA ASP A 660 -24.82 -3.83 -9.36
C ASP A 660 -25.00 -4.26 -7.90
N MET A 661 -25.47 -3.33 -7.09
CA MET A 661 -25.66 -3.49 -5.67
C MET A 661 -27.13 -3.67 -5.35
N LYS A 662 -27.45 -4.75 -4.64
CA LYS A 662 -28.78 -5.04 -4.10
C LYS A 662 -28.72 -5.00 -2.60
N ILE A 663 -29.66 -4.29 -2.00
CA ILE A 663 -29.84 -4.23 -0.54
C ILE A 663 -31.13 -4.94 -0.19
N GLY A 664 -31.07 -5.80 0.84
CA GLY A 664 -32.16 -6.69 1.20
C GLY A 664 -33.42 -5.97 1.71
N PRO A 665 -34.57 -6.64 1.68
CA PRO A 665 -35.88 -6.03 1.98
C PRO A 665 -36.07 -5.58 3.42
N GLU A 666 -35.22 -6.00 4.35
CA GLU A 666 -35.29 -5.56 5.74
C GLU A 666 -34.81 -4.11 5.92
N SER A 667 -34.13 -3.55 4.93
CA SER A 667 -33.71 -2.17 4.88
C SER A 667 -34.75 -1.34 4.11
N THR A 668 -35.80 -0.90 4.79
CA THR A 668 -36.86 -0.05 4.19
C THR A 668 -36.36 1.33 3.75
N SER A 669 -35.13 1.68 4.04
CA SER A 669 -34.57 3.03 3.87
C SER A 669 -33.40 3.13 2.89
N LEU A 670 -32.90 2.01 2.33
CA LEU A 670 -31.81 2.05 1.38
C LEU A 670 -32.20 1.28 0.11
N TYR A 671 -31.90 1.88 -1.03
CA TYR A 671 -32.05 1.24 -2.33
C TYR A 671 -30.68 0.89 -2.88
N GLY A 672 -30.53 -0.33 -3.35
CA GLY A 672 -29.40 -0.71 -4.17
C GLY A 672 -29.33 0.17 -5.41
N GLY A 673 -28.22 0.18 -6.07
CA GLY A 673 -27.98 0.91 -7.29
C GLY A 673 -27.05 0.16 -8.22
N ALA A 674 -27.21 0.41 -9.52
CA ALA A 674 -26.29 -0.08 -10.52
C ALA A 674 -25.72 1.09 -11.31
N GLY A 675 -24.44 1.03 -11.61
CA GLY A 675 -23.81 2.12 -12.34
C GLY A 675 -22.38 1.82 -12.78
N LEU A 676 -21.99 2.57 -13.80
CA LEU A 676 -20.64 2.60 -14.32
C LEU A 676 -19.88 3.75 -13.65
N SER A 677 -18.70 3.46 -13.18
CA SER A 677 -17.84 4.44 -12.53
C SER A 677 -16.43 4.37 -13.10
N TYR A 678 -15.76 5.50 -13.13
CA TYR A 678 -14.41 5.64 -13.65
C TYR A 678 -13.55 6.40 -12.66
N HIS A 679 -12.29 5.98 -12.50
CA HIS A 679 -11.31 6.80 -11.86
C HIS A 679 -10.02 6.87 -12.65
N VAL A 680 -9.28 7.95 -12.46
CA VAL A 680 -7.94 8.15 -12.98
C VAL A 680 -7.03 8.73 -11.91
N SER A 681 -5.82 8.22 -11.84
CA SER A 681 -4.73 8.72 -11.01
C SER A 681 -3.53 9.02 -11.91
N LEU A 682 -3.01 10.24 -11.80
CA LEU A 682 -1.83 10.72 -12.51
C LEU A 682 -0.77 11.07 -11.47
N ASN A 683 0.43 10.53 -11.64
CA ASN A 683 1.58 10.85 -10.81
C ASN A 683 2.75 11.21 -11.71
N ASN A 684 3.27 12.42 -11.58
CA ASN A 684 4.33 12.95 -12.40
C ASN A 684 5.52 13.35 -11.54
N THR A 685 6.73 13.06 -12.03
CA THR A 685 7.99 13.52 -11.44
C THR A 685 8.82 14.20 -12.50
N PHE A 686 9.27 15.40 -12.19
CA PHE A 686 10.16 16.21 -13.02
C PHE A 686 11.54 16.25 -12.39
N PHE A 687 12.58 16.00 -13.15
CA PHE A 687 13.97 16.11 -12.74
C PHE A 687 14.56 17.38 -13.32
N PHE A 688 14.85 18.36 -12.47
CA PHE A 688 15.31 19.68 -12.89
C PHE A 688 16.83 19.74 -13.14
N ASN A 689 17.57 18.72 -12.70
CA ASN A 689 19.00 18.60 -12.95
C ASN A 689 19.40 17.18 -13.35
N ARG A 690 20.58 17.04 -13.99
CA ARG A 690 21.09 15.73 -14.47
C ARG A 690 21.36 14.74 -13.36
N SER A 691 21.79 15.21 -12.18
CA SER A 691 22.02 14.38 -11.00
C SER A 691 20.73 13.91 -10.32
N LYS A 692 19.56 14.39 -10.79
CA LYS A 692 18.23 14.09 -10.22
C LYS A 692 18.11 14.41 -8.73
N THR A 693 18.91 15.34 -8.23
CA THR A 693 18.88 15.79 -6.85
C THR A 693 17.83 16.87 -6.61
N PHE A 694 17.45 17.62 -7.65
CA PHE A 694 16.36 18.59 -7.60
C PHE A 694 15.19 18.09 -8.42
N GLN A 695 14.03 17.92 -7.77
CA GLN A 695 12.87 17.23 -8.35
C GLN A 695 11.59 17.96 -7.95
N GLY A 696 10.63 17.93 -8.88
CA GLY A 696 9.26 18.33 -8.67
C GLY A 696 8.33 17.14 -8.83
N THR A 697 7.28 17.07 -8.04
CA THR A 697 6.22 16.05 -8.16
C THR A 697 4.88 16.72 -8.26
N CYS A 698 3.95 16.15 -9.04
CA CYS A 698 2.56 16.52 -8.97
C CYS A 698 1.69 15.27 -9.16
N TYR A 699 0.56 15.25 -8.46
CA TYR A 699 -0.41 14.18 -8.59
C TYR A 699 -1.81 14.75 -8.78
N LEU A 700 -2.65 13.99 -9.47
CA LEU A 700 -4.07 14.23 -9.63
C LEU A 700 -4.82 12.90 -9.49
N TYR A 701 -5.86 12.91 -8.69
CA TYR A 701 -6.84 11.83 -8.59
C TYR A 701 -8.22 12.38 -8.92
N TYR A 702 -8.95 11.67 -9.77
CA TYR A 702 -10.34 11.97 -10.10
C TYR A 702 -11.16 10.69 -10.14
N ARG A 703 -12.37 10.74 -9.57
CA ARG A 703 -13.37 9.68 -9.61
C ARG A 703 -14.74 10.25 -9.99
N THR A 704 -15.42 9.60 -10.93
CA THR A 704 -16.83 9.90 -11.25
C THR A 704 -17.74 9.46 -10.12
N PRO A 705 -19.02 9.88 -10.11
CA PRO A 705 -20.00 9.36 -9.18
C PRO A 705 -20.07 7.83 -9.17
N SER A 706 -20.42 7.25 -8.03
CA SER A 706 -20.50 5.79 -7.83
C SER A 706 -21.53 5.44 -6.76
N TYR A 707 -21.96 4.16 -6.73
CA TYR A 707 -22.76 3.60 -5.65
C TYR A 707 -21.85 2.85 -4.66
N ASP A 708 -22.04 3.08 -3.37
CA ASP A 708 -21.33 2.41 -2.29
C ASP A 708 -22.21 2.36 -1.03
N GLY A 709 -22.47 1.16 -0.50
CA GLY A 709 -23.24 0.96 0.74
C GLY A 709 -24.66 1.56 0.72
N GLY A 710 -25.32 1.67 -0.42
CA GLY A 710 -26.64 2.28 -0.57
C GLY A 710 -26.63 3.80 -0.73
N PHE A 711 -25.42 4.39 -0.78
CA PHE A 711 -25.24 5.81 -1.06
C PHE A 711 -24.86 6.02 -2.53
N HIS A 712 -25.43 7.05 -3.14
CA HIS A 712 -24.90 7.61 -4.37
C HIS A 712 -23.82 8.63 -4.02
N MET A 713 -22.57 8.27 -4.24
CA MET A 713 -21.40 9.12 -3.97
C MET A 713 -21.14 10.05 -5.14
N GLY A 714 -20.99 11.35 -4.91
CA GLY A 714 -20.62 12.34 -5.90
C GLY A 714 -19.20 12.12 -6.45
N HIS A 715 -18.82 12.92 -7.44
CA HIS A 715 -17.46 12.91 -7.95
C HIS A 715 -16.46 13.36 -6.87
N MET A 716 -15.24 12.90 -7.01
CA MET A 716 -14.13 13.30 -6.14
C MET A 716 -12.92 13.70 -6.95
N ILE A 717 -12.35 14.86 -6.64
CA ILE A 717 -11.08 15.32 -7.18
C ILE A 717 -10.13 15.67 -6.04
N THR A 718 -8.89 15.28 -6.16
CA THR A 718 -7.81 15.73 -5.27
C THR A 718 -6.50 15.79 -6.03
N GLY A 719 -5.68 16.78 -5.71
CA GLY A 719 -4.38 16.97 -6.35
C GLY A 719 -3.43 17.74 -5.45
N GLY A 720 -2.14 17.55 -5.69
CA GLY A 720 -1.10 18.19 -4.94
C GLY A 720 0.22 18.24 -5.71
N ALA A 721 1.17 18.97 -5.15
CA ALA A 721 2.50 19.15 -5.72
C ALA A 721 3.56 19.17 -4.63
N GLY A 722 4.81 18.85 -5.00
CA GLY A 722 5.94 18.90 -4.09
C GLY A 722 7.23 19.25 -4.82
N LEU A 723 8.17 19.81 -4.06
CA LEU A 723 9.54 20.05 -4.49
C LEU A 723 10.47 19.36 -3.51
N SER A 724 11.54 18.76 -3.99
CA SER A 724 12.56 18.21 -3.11
C SER A 724 13.97 18.45 -3.64
N TYR A 725 14.87 18.70 -2.71
CA TYR A 725 16.29 18.93 -3.00
C TYR A 725 17.16 18.07 -2.09
N THR A 726 18.00 17.26 -2.69
CA THR A 726 18.90 16.34 -1.99
C THR A 726 20.32 16.88 -2.05
N LEU A 727 20.95 17.03 -0.90
CA LEU A 727 22.25 17.65 -0.64
C LEU A 727 23.21 16.67 0.05
N LEU A 728 24.45 17.07 0.26
CA LEU A 728 25.47 16.33 1.03
C LEU A 728 25.59 14.87 0.57
N GLN A 729 25.67 14.65 -0.74
CA GLN A 729 25.79 13.31 -1.35
C GLN A 729 24.66 12.36 -0.92
N GLY A 730 23.43 12.85 -0.81
CA GLY A 730 22.26 12.07 -0.44
C GLY A 730 21.94 12.05 1.06
N LYS A 731 22.77 12.64 1.91
CA LYS A 731 22.57 12.62 3.37
C LYS A 731 21.55 13.63 3.87
N LEU A 732 21.42 14.78 3.22
CA LEU A 732 20.44 15.80 3.61
C LEU A 732 19.41 15.97 2.51
N ARG A 733 18.14 15.88 2.86
CA ARG A 733 17.03 16.10 1.97
C ARG A 733 16.09 17.16 2.53
N LEU A 734 15.73 18.12 1.70
CA LEU A 734 14.70 19.12 1.94
C LEU A 734 13.50 18.77 1.06
N ALA A 735 12.29 18.78 1.59
CA ALA A 735 11.06 18.52 0.85
C ALA A 735 9.97 19.52 1.26
N LEU A 736 9.42 20.19 0.27
CA LEU A 736 8.25 21.06 0.40
C LEU A 736 7.08 20.36 -0.29
N ASP A 737 6.03 20.05 0.45
CA ASP A 737 4.86 19.33 -0.05
C ASP A 737 3.60 20.16 0.16
N ALA A 738 2.74 20.22 -0.84
CA ALA A 738 1.42 20.83 -0.80
C ALA A 738 0.38 19.80 -1.25
N TYR A 739 -0.49 19.39 -0.34
CA TYR A 739 -1.57 18.42 -0.57
C TYR A 739 -2.92 19.12 -0.68
N ASN A 740 -3.83 18.50 -1.42
CA ASN A 740 -5.19 18.99 -1.59
C ASN A 740 -5.27 20.41 -2.16
N LEU A 741 -4.34 20.77 -3.08
CA LEU A 741 -4.38 22.00 -3.88
C LEU A 741 -5.63 22.04 -4.74
N LEU A 742 -5.99 20.90 -5.33
CA LEU A 742 -7.26 20.65 -6.01
C LEU A 742 -8.08 19.70 -5.12
N ARG A 743 -9.31 20.08 -4.82
CA ARG A 743 -10.21 19.27 -4.00
C ARG A 743 -11.66 19.72 -4.16
N ASN A 744 -12.58 18.82 -3.88
CA ASN A 744 -13.99 19.13 -3.64
C ASN A 744 -14.48 18.43 -2.36
N ASN A 745 -15.59 18.88 -1.82
CA ASN A 745 -16.26 18.16 -0.75
C ASN A 745 -16.87 16.87 -1.31
N LEU A 746 -16.80 15.80 -0.54
CA LEU A 746 -17.46 14.56 -0.90
C LEU A 746 -18.96 14.70 -0.60
N ARG A 747 -19.79 14.46 -1.61
CA ARG A 747 -21.23 14.45 -1.50
C ARG A 747 -21.74 13.01 -1.53
N LEU A 748 -22.68 12.72 -0.61
CA LEU A 748 -23.39 11.45 -0.51
C LEU A 748 -24.87 11.73 -0.58
N ASP A 749 -25.56 11.08 -1.50
CA ASP A 749 -27.01 11.24 -1.68
C ASP A 749 -27.73 9.92 -1.36
N VAL A 750 -28.81 10.02 -0.61
CA VAL A 750 -29.75 8.93 -0.35
C VAL A 750 -31.13 9.41 -0.73
N THR A 751 -31.83 8.66 -1.56
CA THR A 751 -33.22 8.96 -1.93
C THR A 751 -34.09 7.75 -1.64
N THR A 752 -35.12 7.93 -0.86
CA THR A 752 -36.13 6.93 -0.49
C THR A 752 -37.53 7.47 -0.78
N PRO A 753 -38.62 6.67 -0.74
CA PRO A 753 -39.98 7.19 -0.88
C PRO A 753 -40.37 8.15 0.23
N ASP A 754 -39.71 8.08 1.40
CA ASP A 754 -40.11 8.84 2.58
C ASP A 754 -39.24 10.06 2.84
N TYR A 755 -37.99 10.03 2.38
CA TYR A 755 -37.05 11.14 2.55
C TYR A 755 -35.98 11.18 1.46
N GLN A 756 -35.39 12.34 1.30
CA GLN A 756 -34.13 12.59 0.57
C GLN A 756 -33.12 13.13 1.56
N MET A 757 -31.92 12.55 1.55
CA MET A 757 -30.83 13.00 2.37
C MET A 757 -29.60 13.28 1.51
N ASN A 758 -28.98 14.42 1.73
CA ASN A 758 -27.70 14.79 1.19
C ASN A 758 -26.70 14.99 2.35
N VAL A 759 -25.53 14.41 2.22
CA VAL A 759 -24.43 14.59 3.17
C VAL A 759 -23.25 15.18 2.43
N GLU A 760 -22.71 16.28 2.91
CA GLU A 760 -21.52 16.93 2.38
C GLU A 760 -20.39 16.85 3.40
N ASN A 761 -19.30 16.18 3.03
CA ASN A 761 -18.14 16.03 3.88
C ASN A 761 -17.00 16.91 3.38
N GLY A 762 -16.64 17.93 4.16
CA GLY A 762 -15.55 18.88 3.88
C GLY A 762 -14.20 18.48 4.45
N SER A 763 -13.98 17.17 4.62
CA SER A 763 -12.69 16.61 5.07
C SER A 763 -11.53 16.91 4.09
N ASN A 764 -10.31 16.68 4.54
CA ASN A 764 -9.07 16.86 3.77
C ASN A 764 -8.78 18.31 3.31
N PRO A 765 -8.62 19.25 4.23
CA PRO A 765 -8.26 20.63 3.88
C PRO A 765 -6.87 20.72 3.26
N PHE A 766 -6.58 21.85 2.59
CA PHE A 766 -5.23 22.17 2.11
C PHE A 766 -4.19 22.02 3.22
N ASN A 767 -3.09 21.38 2.88
CA ASN A 767 -1.97 21.11 3.79
C ASN A 767 -0.66 21.41 3.06
N CYS A 768 0.20 22.21 3.66
CA CYS A 768 1.54 22.52 3.18
C CYS A 768 2.55 22.21 4.29
N SER A 769 3.66 21.54 3.94
CA SER A 769 4.67 21.17 4.93
C SER A 769 6.09 21.17 4.36
N LEU A 770 7.04 21.63 5.18
CA LEU A 770 8.48 21.53 4.95
C LEU A 770 9.04 20.39 5.81
N GLY A 771 9.64 19.42 5.16
CA GLY A 771 10.35 18.30 5.78
C GLY A 771 11.85 18.41 5.56
N VAL A 772 12.61 18.11 6.59
CA VAL A 772 14.08 17.98 6.53
C VAL A 772 14.42 16.58 6.97
N THR A 773 15.18 15.84 6.17
CA THR A 773 15.65 14.49 6.55
C THR A 773 17.18 14.47 6.49
N TYR A 774 17.81 14.17 7.61
CA TYR A 774 19.25 13.93 7.68
C TYR A 774 19.51 12.47 7.97
N SER A 775 20.22 11.81 7.05
CA SER A 775 20.61 10.40 7.15
C SER A 775 22.11 10.32 7.48
N PHE A 776 22.48 9.48 8.44
CA PHE A 776 23.85 9.26 8.89
C PHE A 776 24.20 7.78 8.92
N GLY A 777 25.51 7.50 9.00
CA GLY A 777 26.04 6.15 8.86
C GLY A 777 26.25 5.75 7.40
N ALA A 778 26.72 4.53 7.15
CA ALA A 778 26.85 4.01 5.80
C ALA A 778 25.45 3.68 5.24
N PRO A 779 25.18 3.96 3.95
CA PRO A 779 23.92 3.52 3.34
C PRO A 779 23.83 2.00 3.43
N ILE A 780 22.63 1.49 3.76
CA ILE A 780 22.36 0.04 3.72
C ILE A 780 22.52 -0.38 2.27
N GLN A 781 23.72 -0.82 1.89
CA GLN A 781 23.94 -1.44 0.60
C GLN A 781 23.32 -2.83 0.65
N GLY A 782 22.09 -2.93 0.18
CA GLY A 782 21.55 -4.23 -0.18
C GLY A 782 22.44 -4.79 -1.28
N LYS A 783 23.23 -5.84 -1.01
CA LYS A 783 23.81 -6.65 -2.09
C LYS A 783 22.63 -7.10 -2.94
N SER A 784 22.74 -6.96 -4.25
CA SER A 784 21.97 -7.84 -5.11
C SER A 784 22.26 -9.26 -4.63
N GLU A 785 21.24 -9.99 -4.18
CA GLU A 785 21.40 -11.41 -3.90
C GLU A 785 22.11 -12.08 -5.06
N ARG A 786 22.98 -13.06 -4.77
CA ARG A 786 23.69 -13.83 -5.80
C ARG A 786 22.69 -14.22 -6.89
N LYS A 787 23.12 -14.15 -8.14
CA LYS A 787 22.29 -14.43 -9.33
C LYS A 787 21.39 -15.67 -9.20
N SER A 788 21.82 -16.71 -8.45
CA SER A 788 21.05 -17.92 -8.19
C SER A 788 19.80 -17.69 -7.31
N SER A 789 19.85 -16.83 -6.30
CA SER A 789 18.68 -16.54 -5.46
C SER A 789 17.77 -15.50 -6.12
N GLN A 790 18.31 -14.63 -6.94
CA GLN A 790 17.56 -13.65 -7.72
C GLN A 790 16.88 -14.30 -8.94
N GLU A 791 17.54 -15.27 -9.57
CA GLU A 791 16.98 -16.09 -10.65
C GLU A 791 15.88 -17.03 -10.12
N LEU A 792 16.05 -17.61 -8.93
CA LEU A 792 15.02 -18.38 -8.24
C LEU A 792 13.84 -17.51 -7.79
N ARG A 793 14.06 -16.28 -7.29
CA ARG A 793 12.99 -15.34 -6.96
C ARG A 793 12.36 -14.70 -8.20
N SER A 794 13.05 -14.56 -9.30
CA SER A 794 12.46 -14.14 -10.58
C SER A 794 11.70 -15.27 -11.27
N ARG A 795 11.99 -16.53 -10.93
CA ARG A 795 11.28 -17.73 -11.38
C ARG A 795 10.17 -18.19 -10.40
N MET A 796 10.16 -17.67 -9.18
CA MET A 796 9.08 -17.77 -8.20
C MET A 796 8.10 -16.61 -8.38
#